data_d3c52296e719f12fae3d714a83ee4de4
#
_entry.id   d3c52296e719f12fae3d714a83ee4de4
#
_cell.length_a   1.000
_cell.length_b   1.000
_cell.length_c   1.000
_cell.angle_alpha   90.00
_cell.angle_beta   90.00
_cell.angle_gamma   90.00
#
_symmetry.space_group_name_H-M   'P 1'
#
loop_
_entity.id
_entity.type
_entity.pdbx_description
1 polymer ?
#
loop_
_entity_poly.entity_id
_entity_poly.type
_entity_poly.pdbx_seq_one_letter_code
_entity_poly.pdbx_strand_id
1 'polypeptide(L)'
;MSLKSRLLRIVLVVLAVVIFAGYFAFSTFLFSPTESDFDADLSTLVPRQVDFYLAKADLRGDIKPWPQLSEWQRIQATQAWASFERFDLPKLDEKYGLTRSFEQLAALPQQIRGIDPLDVFGGSHVTLTGFFKPGRMQDADWAVLGRVSWKGKLAASLLRHPSLLKLDKQGIRVDVAEGYVTLTIRGQPRPIHLARLRDVVVIGTSLELVNKVRALDAAGGQDSFGLGATYADNIQQAPRSPDRDDFEVYVDWRRLSENLKISGRYPDPDSQDFLPAFAGKLFQVGSLKSLAGIVGFRGGVQADLRAELSSELITPAQKKLYSARGLERGEILQDFAHMAPADTSLFALIGSNLGPLLREMFQSSEPALRSNLEDLLRSTGEFPDALSFMTEMDSLFKDRMALVVRPNDYKYALVGDPPNDGRPVAAWCLGFWTEDPAKGRARIDQLHQLVNRNQGRFGIQGLKPGDSGVFKNVVAGGFEIWEFWNPFVTGTGHISTVIAGDMYWVSNSFKMLEDMLNTYHRGAPDNPRLTDVPEFNALVNSSLDSANFFTWVNPRSLAVVRRLFAQKSAEETVLGRIDWKVERARIEDRIIKEKFPGRKRGEIDEGTQKELDLFVDPEIDTLDKRLRAEQIPAAMAELERQIQYSETVKYVLTMVSLDPKAIVLSLRALIPLDQ
;
A
#
# COMPACT_ATOMS: atom_id res chain seq x y z
N MET A 1 -53.90 60.26 23.53
CA MET A 1 -53.26 59.23 22.72
C MET A 1 -53.81 59.27 21.29
N SER A 2 -52.97 59.55 20.31
CA SER A 2 -53.40 59.72 18.93
C SER A 2 -53.89 58.41 18.34
N LEU A 3 -54.90 58.44 17.46
CA LEU A 3 -55.44 57.26 16.78
C LEU A 3 -54.35 56.37 16.15
N LYS A 4 -53.29 57.02 15.63
CA LYS A 4 -52.10 56.35 15.06
C LYS A 4 -51.35 55.48 16.07
N SER A 5 -51.25 55.91 17.35
CA SER A 5 -50.57 55.13 18.38
C SER A 5 -51.39 53.92 18.86
N ARG A 6 -52.71 53.97 18.78
CA ARG A 6 -53.59 52.80 19.06
C ARG A 6 -53.52 51.81 17.93
N LEU A 7 -53.58 52.26 16.68
CA LEU A 7 -53.46 51.41 15.51
C LEU A 7 -52.12 50.66 15.45
N LEU A 8 -51.02 51.38 15.73
CA LEU A 8 -49.67 50.79 15.80
C LEU A 8 -49.60 49.69 16.87
N ARG A 9 -50.18 49.90 18.05
CA ARG A 9 -50.21 48.88 19.10
C ARG A 9 -50.99 47.63 18.70
N ILE A 10 -52.15 47.82 18.04
CA ILE A 10 -52.95 46.70 17.53
C ILE A 10 -52.19 45.90 16.49
N VAL A 11 -51.54 46.59 15.54
CA VAL A 11 -50.69 45.96 14.52
C VAL A 11 -49.53 45.17 15.16
N LEU A 12 -48.85 45.71 16.15
CA LEU A 12 -47.78 45.05 16.87
C LEU A 12 -48.27 43.82 17.65
N VAL A 13 -49.43 43.92 18.29
CA VAL A 13 -50.03 42.75 18.99
C VAL A 13 -50.47 41.66 18.01
N VAL A 14 -51.11 42.02 16.91
CA VAL A 14 -51.46 41.04 15.86
C VAL A 14 -50.24 40.37 15.27
N LEU A 15 -49.19 41.16 14.96
CA LEU A 15 -47.90 40.63 14.46
C LEU A 15 -47.28 39.69 15.48
N ALA A 16 -47.23 40.04 16.77
CA ALA A 16 -46.70 39.21 17.83
C ALA A 16 -47.50 37.90 17.95
N VAL A 17 -48.81 37.93 17.86
CA VAL A 17 -49.67 36.74 17.88
C VAL A 17 -49.43 35.83 16.66
N VAL A 18 -49.27 36.43 15.47
CA VAL A 18 -48.99 35.69 14.23
C VAL A 18 -47.60 35.04 14.31
N ILE A 19 -46.59 35.77 14.80
CA ILE A 19 -45.25 35.23 14.98
C ILE A 19 -45.27 34.09 16.01
N PHE A 20 -45.95 34.30 17.16
CA PHE A 20 -46.04 33.27 18.19
C PHE A 20 -46.80 32.04 17.71
N ALA A 21 -47.93 32.22 17.03
CA ALA A 21 -48.69 31.11 16.44
C ALA A 21 -47.90 30.38 15.34
N GLY A 22 -47.15 31.13 14.51
CA GLY A 22 -46.25 30.57 13.52
C GLY A 22 -45.12 29.76 14.16
N TYR A 23 -44.50 30.35 15.19
CA TYR A 23 -43.45 29.65 15.96
C TYR A 23 -44.01 28.36 16.63
N PHE A 24 -45.14 28.46 17.28
CA PHE A 24 -45.79 27.32 17.92
C PHE A 24 -46.15 26.21 16.92
N ALA A 25 -46.76 26.56 15.80
CA ALA A 25 -47.09 25.61 14.75
C ALA A 25 -45.81 24.97 14.16
N PHE A 26 -44.79 25.78 13.87
CA PHE A 26 -43.54 25.27 13.32
C PHE A 26 -42.79 24.35 14.31
N SER A 27 -42.69 24.76 15.59
CA SER A 27 -42.01 23.96 16.62
C SER A 27 -42.77 22.67 16.99
N THR A 28 -44.10 22.66 16.83
CA THR A 28 -44.91 21.47 17.11
C THR A 28 -44.87 20.44 15.99
N PHE A 29 -44.87 20.88 14.73
CA PHE A 29 -44.93 20.00 13.57
C PHE A 29 -43.58 19.64 12.99
N LEU A 30 -42.54 20.51 13.14
CA LEU A 30 -41.28 20.32 12.49
C LEU A 30 -40.11 20.21 13.49
N PHE A 31 -39.60 21.32 13.96
CA PHE A 31 -38.54 21.41 14.98
C PHE A 31 -38.52 22.82 15.60
N SER A 32 -37.92 22.94 16.80
CA SER A 32 -37.75 24.26 17.42
C SER A 32 -36.78 25.11 16.61
N PRO A 33 -37.16 26.33 16.19
CA PRO A 33 -36.25 27.25 15.52
C PRO A 33 -35.03 27.68 16.37
N THR A 34 -35.10 27.51 17.70
CA THR A 34 -34.08 27.82 18.70
C THR A 34 -33.37 26.59 19.22
N GLU A 35 -33.53 25.43 18.56
CA GLU A 35 -32.84 24.21 18.91
C GLU A 35 -31.32 24.40 18.74
N SER A 36 -30.54 24.11 19.78
CA SER A 36 -29.09 24.17 19.71
C SER A 36 -28.54 23.08 18.78
N ASP A 37 -27.43 23.40 18.14
CA ASP A 37 -26.72 22.40 17.36
C ASP A 37 -26.02 21.37 18.26
N PHE A 38 -25.58 20.26 17.68
CA PHE A 38 -24.80 19.25 18.40
C PHE A 38 -23.34 19.70 18.49
N ASP A 39 -22.84 19.98 19.71
CA ASP A 39 -21.53 20.61 19.92
C ASP A 39 -20.35 19.65 19.88
N ALA A 40 -20.59 18.34 20.17
CA ALA A 40 -19.55 17.36 20.21
C ALA A 40 -19.16 16.81 18.83
N ASP A 41 -18.03 16.11 18.74
CA ASP A 41 -17.62 15.39 17.54
C ASP A 41 -18.58 14.23 17.23
N LEU A 42 -18.84 13.94 15.94
CA LEU A 42 -19.75 12.86 15.53
C LEU A 42 -19.27 11.48 15.95
N SER A 43 -17.96 11.28 16.18
CA SER A 43 -17.42 10.03 16.73
C SER A 43 -17.98 9.69 18.11
N THR A 44 -18.47 10.69 18.87
CA THR A 44 -19.14 10.49 20.17
C THR A 44 -20.54 9.90 20.04
N LEU A 45 -21.12 9.89 18.85
CA LEU A 45 -22.37 9.21 18.53
C LEU A 45 -22.16 7.81 17.93
N VAL A 46 -20.93 7.39 17.71
CA VAL A 46 -20.60 6.07 17.18
C VAL A 46 -20.43 5.08 18.33
N PRO A 47 -21.08 3.90 18.30
CA PRO A 47 -20.89 2.88 19.30
C PRO A 47 -19.42 2.48 19.48
N ARG A 48 -18.98 2.22 20.72
CA ARG A 48 -17.57 1.92 21.04
C ARG A 48 -17.01 0.72 20.26
N GLN A 49 -17.82 -0.30 20.06
CA GLN A 49 -17.45 -1.49 19.31
C GLN A 49 -18.10 -1.46 17.94
N VAL A 50 -17.37 -0.94 16.96
CA VAL A 50 -17.78 -0.98 15.54
C VAL A 50 -16.69 -1.70 14.74
N ASP A 51 -17.07 -2.31 13.61
CA ASP A 51 -16.13 -3.02 12.75
C ASP A 51 -15.47 -2.06 11.76
N PHE A 52 -16.13 -0.94 11.45
CA PHE A 52 -15.55 0.11 10.61
C PHE A 52 -16.10 1.49 10.97
N TYR A 53 -15.23 2.48 10.73
CA TYR A 53 -15.54 3.89 10.90
C TYR A 53 -14.78 4.69 9.83
N LEU A 54 -15.47 5.60 9.18
CA LEU A 54 -14.94 6.54 8.21
C LEU A 54 -15.59 7.90 8.46
N ALA A 55 -14.80 8.93 8.71
CA ALA A 55 -15.34 10.29 8.89
C ALA A 55 -14.61 11.30 8.04
N LYS A 56 -15.31 12.37 7.67
CA LYS A 56 -14.79 13.51 6.91
C LYS A 56 -15.39 14.79 7.45
N ALA A 57 -14.55 15.72 7.86
CA ALA A 57 -15.01 16.97 8.49
C ALA A 57 -15.68 17.92 7.51
N ASP A 58 -15.16 18.10 6.30
CA ASP A 58 -15.75 18.95 5.26
C ASP A 58 -15.85 18.24 3.92
N LEU A 59 -16.85 17.39 3.81
CA LEU A 59 -17.09 16.67 2.55
C LEU A 59 -17.52 17.62 1.42
N ARG A 60 -18.25 18.68 1.73
CA ARG A 60 -18.75 19.64 0.72
C ARG A 60 -17.63 20.44 0.05
N GLY A 61 -16.58 20.80 0.79
CA GLY A 61 -15.43 21.49 0.27
C GLY A 61 -14.68 20.70 -0.78
N ASP A 62 -14.65 19.36 -0.63
CA ASP A 62 -13.88 18.45 -1.48
C ASP A 62 -14.66 17.86 -2.65
N ILE A 63 -15.99 17.92 -2.61
CA ILE A 63 -16.83 17.37 -3.68
C ILE A 63 -17.28 18.48 -4.63
N LYS A 64 -16.69 18.52 -5.83
CA LYS A 64 -17.08 19.46 -6.90
C LYS A 64 -16.87 18.83 -8.28
N PRO A 65 -17.91 18.59 -9.08
CA PRO A 65 -19.33 18.36 -8.71
C PRO A 65 -19.52 17.02 -8.02
N TRP A 66 -20.63 16.89 -7.30
CA TRP A 66 -21.02 15.58 -6.75
C TRP A 66 -21.16 14.51 -7.85
N PRO A 67 -20.71 13.23 -7.64
CA PRO A 67 -20.11 12.68 -6.41
C PRO A 67 -18.57 12.68 -6.41
N GLN A 68 -17.91 13.59 -7.12
CA GLN A 68 -16.47 13.55 -7.34
C GLN A 68 -15.72 14.47 -6.37
N LEU A 69 -14.62 14.01 -5.81
CA LEU A 69 -13.65 14.82 -5.09
C LEU A 69 -12.94 15.77 -6.07
N SER A 70 -12.60 16.99 -5.65
CA SER A 70 -11.93 17.98 -6.51
C SER A 70 -10.61 17.46 -7.09
N GLU A 71 -9.83 16.74 -6.29
CA GLU A 71 -8.58 16.10 -6.71
C GLU A 71 -8.82 14.92 -7.68
N TRP A 72 -9.99 14.32 -7.60
CA TRP A 72 -10.36 13.21 -8.47
C TRP A 72 -10.47 13.62 -9.94
N GLN A 73 -10.99 14.82 -10.23
CA GLN A 73 -11.06 15.35 -11.59
C GLN A 73 -9.68 15.52 -12.22
N ARG A 74 -8.69 15.87 -11.42
CA ARG A 74 -7.29 16.01 -11.87
C ARG A 74 -6.68 14.64 -12.18
N ILE A 75 -6.94 13.63 -11.34
CA ILE A 75 -6.54 12.24 -11.60
C ILE A 75 -7.23 11.75 -12.88
N GLN A 76 -8.52 12.03 -13.07
CA GLN A 76 -9.26 11.65 -14.27
C GLN A 76 -8.74 12.31 -15.55
N ALA A 77 -8.13 13.47 -15.48
CA ALA A 77 -7.52 14.12 -16.63
C ALA A 77 -6.20 13.48 -17.07
N THR A 78 -5.65 12.53 -16.32
CA THR A 78 -4.38 11.88 -16.62
C THR A 78 -4.54 10.74 -17.66
N GLN A 79 -3.50 10.51 -18.45
CA GLN A 79 -3.46 9.40 -19.40
C GLN A 79 -3.60 8.03 -18.72
N ALA A 80 -3.08 7.89 -17.51
CA ALA A 80 -3.23 6.67 -16.73
C ALA A 80 -4.68 6.40 -16.34
N TRP A 81 -5.44 7.45 -15.95
CA TRP A 81 -6.86 7.30 -15.68
C TRP A 81 -7.63 6.89 -16.94
N ALA A 82 -7.35 7.54 -18.07
CA ALA A 82 -7.98 7.18 -19.34
C ALA A 82 -7.72 5.70 -19.70
N SER A 83 -6.53 5.18 -19.41
CA SER A 83 -6.20 3.77 -19.59
C SER A 83 -6.94 2.88 -18.60
N PHE A 84 -7.02 3.27 -17.33
CA PHE A 84 -7.78 2.56 -16.30
C PHE A 84 -9.28 2.52 -16.63
N GLU A 85 -9.86 3.65 -17.01
CA GLU A 85 -11.27 3.76 -17.39
C GLU A 85 -11.59 2.86 -18.60
N ARG A 86 -10.68 2.82 -19.57
CA ARG A 86 -10.86 2.01 -20.79
C ARG A 86 -10.74 0.51 -20.56
N PHE A 87 -9.80 0.05 -19.71
CA PHE A 87 -9.45 -1.38 -19.62
C PHE A 87 -9.86 -2.02 -18.30
N ASP A 88 -9.82 -1.32 -17.18
CA ASP A 88 -10.01 -1.87 -15.86
C ASP A 88 -11.35 -1.51 -15.22
N LEU A 89 -11.86 -0.30 -15.44
CA LEU A 89 -13.15 0.11 -14.91
C LEU A 89 -14.30 -0.80 -15.36
N PRO A 90 -14.43 -1.21 -16.65
CA PRO A 90 -15.45 -2.14 -17.08
C PRO A 90 -15.40 -3.49 -16.37
N LYS A 91 -14.20 -4.02 -16.11
CA LYS A 91 -14.03 -5.29 -15.36
C LYS A 91 -14.46 -5.17 -13.90
N LEU A 92 -14.12 -4.04 -13.27
CA LEU A 92 -14.54 -3.75 -11.90
C LEU A 92 -16.05 -3.53 -11.82
N ASP A 93 -16.62 -2.84 -12.82
CA ASP A 93 -18.06 -2.61 -12.89
C ASP A 93 -18.84 -3.90 -13.09
N GLU A 94 -18.39 -4.78 -13.98
CA GLU A 94 -18.96 -6.12 -14.16
C GLU A 94 -18.90 -6.94 -12.86
N LYS A 95 -17.79 -6.85 -12.12
CA LYS A 95 -17.61 -7.61 -10.87
C LYS A 95 -18.38 -7.05 -9.69
N TYR A 96 -18.50 -5.73 -9.55
CA TYR A 96 -19.00 -5.05 -8.35
C TYR A 96 -20.23 -4.19 -8.57
N GLY A 97 -20.68 -3.95 -9.81
CA GLY A 97 -21.83 -3.11 -10.15
C GLY A 97 -21.65 -1.65 -9.72
N LEU A 98 -20.46 -1.10 -9.81
CA LEU A 98 -20.10 0.22 -9.31
C LEU A 98 -20.89 1.33 -10.01
N THR A 99 -20.95 1.31 -11.33
CA THR A 99 -21.66 2.32 -12.14
C THR A 99 -23.14 2.35 -11.76
N ARG A 100 -23.78 1.18 -11.67
CA ARG A 100 -25.18 1.08 -11.27
C ARG A 100 -25.44 1.60 -9.86
N SER A 101 -24.52 1.33 -8.93
CA SER A 101 -24.62 1.82 -7.56
C SER A 101 -24.44 3.35 -7.50
N PHE A 102 -23.52 3.90 -8.27
CA PHE A 102 -23.30 5.35 -8.38
C PHE A 102 -24.49 6.05 -9.07
N GLU A 103 -25.05 5.49 -10.14
CA GLU A 103 -26.22 6.02 -10.81
C GLU A 103 -27.45 6.03 -9.89
N GLN A 104 -27.64 4.98 -9.11
CA GLN A 104 -28.71 4.92 -8.11
C GLN A 104 -28.55 5.96 -7.00
N LEU A 105 -27.34 6.15 -6.49
CA LEU A 105 -27.02 7.20 -5.52
C LEU A 105 -27.18 8.61 -6.11
N ALA A 106 -26.74 8.83 -7.35
CA ALA A 106 -26.87 10.11 -8.03
C ALA A 106 -28.31 10.45 -8.44
N ALA A 107 -29.14 9.44 -8.70
CA ALA A 107 -30.56 9.65 -9.05
C ALA A 107 -31.44 9.98 -7.83
N LEU A 108 -31.07 9.58 -6.61
CA LEU A 108 -31.83 9.90 -5.39
C LEU A 108 -32.03 11.42 -5.18
N PRO A 109 -31.05 12.28 -5.39
CA PRO A 109 -31.20 13.73 -5.24
C PRO A 109 -31.98 14.41 -6.34
N GLN A 110 -31.87 13.90 -7.58
CA GLN A 110 -32.58 14.46 -8.74
C GLN A 110 -34.11 14.30 -8.63
N GLN A 111 -34.55 13.35 -7.82
CA GLN A 111 -35.98 13.12 -7.55
C GLN A 111 -36.59 14.18 -6.62
N ILE A 112 -35.77 14.88 -5.84
CA ILE A 112 -36.23 15.92 -4.90
C ILE A 112 -35.75 17.28 -5.45
N ARG A 113 -36.58 17.90 -6.30
CA ARG A 113 -36.27 19.19 -6.92
C ARG A 113 -35.92 20.25 -5.85
N GLY A 114 -34.68 20.78 -5.96
CA GLY A 114 -34.26 21.95 -5.18
C GLY A 114 -33.59 21.67 -3.83
N ILE A 115 -33.32 20.40 -3.50
CA ILE A 115 -32.56 20.02 -2.30
C ILE A 115 -31.23 19.41 -2.75
N ASP A 116 -30.13 20.06 -2.34
CA ASP A 116 -28.79 19.49 -2.50
C ASP A 116 -28.65 18.27 -1.56
N PRO A 117 -28.26 17.08 -2.06
CA PRO A 117 -28.03 15.91 -1.21
C PRO A 117 -27.11 16.18 -0.05
N LEU A 118 -26.07 16.99 -0.26
CA LEU A 118 -25.14 17.37 0.79
C LEU A 118 -25.80 18.22 1.87
N ASP A 119 -26.87 18.97 1.55
CA ASP A 119 -27.68 19.66 2.56
C ASP A 119 -28.49 18.69 3.43
N VAL A 120 -28.85 17.51 2.89
CA VAL A 120 -29.61 16.46 3.60
C VAL A 120 -28.70 15.46 4.31
N PHE A 121 -27.56 15.14 3.69
CA PHE A 121 -26.62 14.14 4.21
C PHE A 121 -25.45 14.74 5.01
N GLY A 122 -25.45 16.05 5.23
CA GLY A 122 -24.47 16.70 6.10
C GLY A 122 -23.12 16.95 5.46
N GLY A 123 -23.08 17.78 4.41
CA GLY A 123 -21.85 18.09 3.70
C GLY A 123 -20.73 18.72 4.52
N SER A 124 -21.01 19.22 5.73
CA SER A 124 -20.00 19.82 6.60
C SER A 124 -19.26 18.82 7.48
N HIS A 125 -19.90 17.70 7.84
CA HIS A 125 -19.28 16.62 8.58
C HIS A 125 -20.11 15.35 8.38
N VAL A 126 -19.49 14.30 7.88
CA VAL A 126 -20.13 13.01 7.62
C VAL A 126 -19.32 11.88 8.25
N THR A 127 -20.01 10.96 8.89
CA THR A 127 -19.43 9.75 9.48
C THR A 127 -20.20 8.54 8.99
N LEU A 128 -19.49 7.56 8.44
CA LEU A 128 -20.00 6.23 8.10
C LEU A 128 -19.44 5.22 9.11
N THR A 129 -20.32 4.40 9.68
CA THR A 129 -19.93 3.38 10.66
C THR A 129 -20.81 2.15 10.55
N GLY A 130 -20.35 1.02 11.09
CA GLY A 130 -21.18 -0.17 11.11
C GLY A 130 -20.47 -1.46 11.51
N PHE A 131 -21.16 -2.56 11.18
CA PHE A 131 -20.77 -3.93 11.51
C PHE A 131 -20.77 -4.80 10.25
N PHE A 132 -19.72 -5.61 10.08
CA PHE A 132 -19.71 -6.63 9.04
C PHE A 132 -20.61 -7.82 9.41
N LYS A 133 -21.29 -8.38 8.42
CA LYS A 133 -21.98 -9.66 8.60
C LYS A 133 -21.09 -10.80 8.12
N PRO A 134 -20.92 -11.86 8.91
CA PRO A 134 -20.04 -12.98 8.56
C PRO A 134 -20.36 -13.55 7.16
N GLY A 135 -19.34 -13.58 6.29
CA GLY A 135 -19.44 -14.12 4.93
C GLY A 135 -20.25 -13.30 3.92
N ARG A 136 -20.76 -12.12 4.29
CA ARG A 136 -21.59 -11.26 3.43
C ARG A 136 -21.27 -9.78 3.62
N MET A 137 -20.11 -9.37 3.14
CA MET A 137 -19.65 -7.97 3.28
C MET A 137 -20.67 -6.95 2.71
N GLN A 138 -21.34 -7.28 1.59
CA GLN A 138 -22.39 -6.45 0.98
C GLN A 138 -23.64 -6.29 1.85
N ASP A 139 -23.81 -7.16 2.84
CA ASP A 139 -24.95 -7.15 3.76
C ASP A 139 -24.59 -6.46 5.10
N ALA A 140 -23.47 -5.73 5.19
CA ALA A 140 -23.08 -5.02 6.39
C ALA A 140 -24.21 -4.14 6.94
N ASP A 141 -24.32 -4.06 8.25
CA ASP A 141 -25.17 -3.09 8.91
C ASP A 141 -24.40 -1.78 9.04
N TRP A 142 -24.88 -0.74 8.38
CA TRP A 142 -24.23 0.55 8.38
C TRP A 142 -25.16 1.68 8.81
N ALA A 143 -24.56 2.75 9.32
CA ALA A 143 -25.20 4.02 9.54
C ALA A 143 -24.30 5.16 9.05
N VAL A 144 -24.91 6.15 8.42
CA VAL A 144 -24.32 7.43 8.08
C VAL A 144 -24.86 8.48 9.04
N LEU A 145 -23.98 9.20 9.69
CA LEU A 145 -24.29 10.36 10.51
C LEU A 145 -23.79 11.60 9.77
N GLY A 146 -24.62 12.61 9.66
CA GLY A 146 -24.21 13.84 8.97
C GLY A 146 -24.76 15.07 9.64
N ARG A 147 -23.92 16.11 9.78
CA ARG A 147 -24.43 17.44 10.17
C ARG A 147 -25.14 18.06 9.01
N VAL A 148 -26.37 18.50 9.25
CA VAL A 148 -27.24 19.04 8.21
C VAL A 148 -27.54 20.51 8.45
N SER A 149 -27.75 21.23 7.35
CA SER A 149 -28.26 22.60 7.39
C SER A 149 -29.72 22.63 7.86
N TRP A 150 -30.27 23.84 8.08
CA TRP A 150 -31.70 23.99 8.43
C TRP A 150 -32.62 23.36 7.39
N LYS A 151 -32.22 23.31 6.09
CA LYS A 151 -32.99 22.62 5.04
C LYS A 151 -32.99 21.12 5.25
N GLY A 152 -31.86 20.54 5.66
CA GLY A 152 -31.77 19.13 6.02
C GLY A 152 -32.58 18.78 7.27
N LYS A 153 -32.55 19.64 8.30
CA LYS A 153 -33.44 19.55 9.48
C LYS A 153 -34.91 19.52 9.06
N LEU A 154 -35.30 20.42 8.16
CA LEU A 154 -36.68 20.50 7.65
C LEU A 154 -37.04 19.24 6.86
N ALA A 155 -36.20 18.80 5.94
CA ALA A 155 -36.43 17.60 5.13
C ALA A 155 -36.62 16.35 6.01
N ALA A 156 -35.73 16.13 6.99
CA ALA A 156 -35.82 15.03 7.93
C ALA A 156 -37.11 15.07 8.79
N SER A 157 -37.53 16.28 9.18
CA SER A 157 -38.77 16.45 9.97
C SER A 157 -40.01 16.26 9.13
N LEU A 158 -40.01 16.68 7.85
CA LEU A 158 -41.14 16.46 6.93
C LEU A 158 -41.39 14.97 6.65
N LEU A 159 -40.37 14.11 6.74
CA LEU A 159 -40.55 12.65 6.60
C LEU A 159 -41.47 12.06 7.69
N ARG A 160 -41.65 12.73 8.82
CA ARG A 160 -42.60 12.35 9.86
C ARG A 160 -44.08 12.62 9.45
N HIS A 161 -44.28 13.35 8.35
CA HIS A 161 -45.60 13.66 7.79
C HIS A 161 -45.72 13.16 6.34
N PRO A 162 -45.69 11.83 6.11
CA PRO A 162 -45.60 11.23 4.79
C PRO A 162 -46.75 11.63 3.85
N SER A 163 -47.92 11.96 4.41
CA SER A 163 -49.06 12.44 3.65
C SER A 163 -48.80 13.75 2.89
N LEU A 164 -47.90 14.59 3.39
CA LEU A 164 -47.53 15.85 2.74
C LEU A 164 -46.59 15.62 1.56
N LEU A 165 -45.77 14.57 1.59
CA LEU A 165 -44.71 14.30 0.60
C LEU A 165 -45.16 13.40 -0.56
N LYS A 166 -46.30 12.72 -0.44
CA LYS A 166 -46.88 11.79 -1.46
C LYS A 166 -45.86 10.75 -1.96
N LEU A 167 -44.98 10.26 -1.08
CA LEU A 167 -43.88 9.35 -1.41
C LEU A 167 -44.37 7.97 -1.89
N ASP A 168 -45.58 7.56 -1.51
CA ASP A 168 -46.20 6.31 -1.99
C ASP A 168 -46.25 6.22 -3.51
N LYS A 169 -46.48 7.37 -4.20
CA LYS A 169 -46.47 7.45 -5.67
C LYS A 169 -45.09 7.17 -6.28
N GLN A 170 -44.01 7.32 -5.50
CA GLN A 170 -42.65 7.07 -5.90
C GLN A 170 -42.18 5.66 -5.48
N GLY A 171 -43.06 4.84 -4.91
CA GLY A 171 -42.75 3.50 -4.44
C GLY A 171 -41.96 3.49 -3.12
N ILE A 172 -42.06 4.57 -2.34
CA ILE A 172 -41.45 4.70 -1.01
C ILE A 172 -42.57 4.67 0.04
N ARG A 173 -42.60 3.61 0.84
CA ARG A 173 -43.47 3.52 2.02
C ARG A 173 -42.72 4.08 3.22
N VAL A 174 -43.41 4.92 3.98
CA VAL A 174 -42.86 5.58 5.18
C VAL A 174 -43.66 5.13 6.40
N ASP A 175 -42.99 4.45 7.32
CA ASP A 175 -43.56 4.05 8.61
C ASP A 175 -42.92 4.93 9.69
N VAL A 176 -43.74 5.71 10.41
CA VAL A 176 -43.28 6.66 11.44
C VAL A 176 -43.41 6.02 12.81
N ALA A 177 -42.29 6.06 13.56
CA ALA A 177 -42.23 5.61 14.94
C ALA A 177 -41.68 6.73 15.86
N GLU A 178 -41.70 6.51 17.17
CA GLU A 178 -41.19 7.47 18.12
C GLU A 178 -39.68 7.64 17.96
N GLY A 179 -39.27 8.82 17.50
CA GLY A 179 -37.88 9.23 17.34
C GLY A 179 -37.15 8.73 16.08
N TYR A 180 -37.81 7.95 15.21
CA TYR A 180 -37.25 7.56 13.91
C TYR A 180 -38.33 7.30 12.86
N VAL A 181 -37.90 7.23 11.60
CA VAL A 181 -38.75 6.91 10.46
C VAL A 181 -38.12 5.72 9.72
N THR A 182 -38.97 4.77 9.29
CA THR A 182 -38.52 3.65 8.44
C THR A 182 -39.00 3.86 7.01
N LEU A 183 -38.08 3.84 6.07
CA LEU A 183 -38.36 3.95 4.64
C LEU A 183 -38.21 2.58 3.99
N THR A 184 -39.28 2.05 3.40
CA THR A 184 -39.23 0.85 2.58
C THR A 184 -39.32 1.27 1.11
N ILE A 185 -38.23 1.11 0.37
CA ILE A 185 -38.12 1.52 -1.02
C ILE A 185 -38.34 0.30 -1.91
N ARG A 186 -39.22 0.42 -2.89
CA ARG A 186 -39.52 -0.67 -3.82
C ARG A 186 -38.25 -1.09 -4.60
N GLY A 187 -37.91 -2.38 -4.51
CA GLY A 187 -36.70 -2.92 -5.17
C GLY A 187 -35.44 -2.90 -4.31
N GLN A 188 -35.47 -2.28 -3.12
CA GLN A 188 -34.40 -2.38 -2.15
C GLN A 188 -34.64 -3.56 -1.19
N PRO A 189 -33.63 -4.42 -0.94
CA PRO A 189 -33.83 -5.61 -0.10
C PRO A 189 -34.00 -5.31 1.39
N ARG A 190 -33.62 -4.10 1.83
CA ARG A 190 -33.63 -3.71 3.25
C ARG A 190 -34.29 -2.35 3.44
N PRO A 191 -35.05 -2.16 4.53
CA PRO A 191 -35.51 -0.85 4.92
C PRO A 191 -34.34 0.06 5.33
N ILE A 192 -34.53 1.35 5.19
CA ILE A 192 -33.67 2.40 5.67
C ILE A 192 -34.33 3.07 6.87
N HIS A 193 -33.58 3.19 7.96
CA HIS A 193 -34.06 3.85 9.19
C HIS A 193 -33.40 5.23 9.27
N LEU A 194 -34.20 6.26 9.56
CA LEU A 194 -33.73 7.63 9.67
C LEU A 194 -34.14 8.21 11.03
N ALA A 195 -33.19 8.78 11.74
CA ALA A 195 -33.42 9.56 12.95
C ALA A 195 -32.79 10.95 12.83
N ARG A 196 -33.37 11.92 13.51
CA ARG A 196 -32.80 13.27 13.62
C ARG A 196 -32.47 13.56 15.09
N LEU A 197 -31.25 13.99 15.33
CA LEU A 197 -30.69 14.39 16.63
C LEU A 197 -30.17 15.83 16.49
N ARG A 198 -31.03 16.81 16.80
CA ARG A 198 -30.73 18.24 16.59
C ARG A 198 -30.37 18.52 15.12
N ASP A 199 -29.14 18.95 14.83
CA ASP A 199 -28.61 19.17 13.49
C ASP A 199 -27.93 17.93 12.88
N VAL A 200 -27.94 16.79 13.55
CA VAL A 200 -27.39 15.54 13.02
C VAL A 200 -28.53 14.66 12.51
N VAL A 201 -28.40 14.17 11.28
CA VAL A 201 -29.25 13.14 10.70
C VAL A 201 -28.51 11.81 10.68
N VAL A 202 -29.15 10.77 11.16
CA VAL A 202 -28.66 9.40 11.18
C VAL A 202 -29.47 8.58 10.20
N ILE A 203 -28.83 7.94 9.25
CA ILE A 203 -29.47 7.08 8.24
C ILE A 203 -28.77 5.73 8.29
N GLY A 204 -29.50 4.64 8.43
CA GLY A 204 -28.89 3.31 8.51
C GLY A 204 -29.78 2.18 8.06
N THR A 205 -29.17 1.03 7.79
CA THR A 205 -29.84 -0.21 7.39
C THR A 205 -30.24 -1.08 8.57
N SER A 206 -29.79 -0.75 9.78
CA SER A 206 -30.08 -1.46 11.01
C SER A 206 -30.74 -0.54 12.02
N LEU A 207 -31.98 -0.88 12.42
CA LEU A 207 -32.67 -0.15 13.46
C LEU A 207 -31.94 -0.21 14.80
N GLU A 208 -31.33 -1.34 15.11
CA GLU A 208 -30.54 -1.50 16.33
C GLU A 208 -29.37 -0.49 16.36
N LEU A 209 -28.66 -0.34 15.25
CA LEU A 209 -27.55 0.63 15.16
C LEU A 209 -28.04 2.07 15.29
N VAL A 210 -29.14 2.44 14.62
CA VAL A 210 -29.75 3.77 14.76
C VAL A 210 -30.20 4.03 16.21
N ASN A 211 -30.76 3.05 16.89
CA ASN A 211 -31.16 3.19 18.30
C ASN A 211 -29.92 3.30 19.24
N LYS A 212 -28.84 2.59 18.97
CA LYS A 212 -27.56 2.76 19.72
C LYS A 212 -27.03 4.19 19.60
N VAL A 213 -27.04 4.76 18.39
CA VAL A 213 -26.65 6.17 18.17
C VAL A 213 -27.52 7.12 18.97
N ARG A 214 -28.86 6.92 18.96
CA ARG A 214 -29.79 7.73 19.76
C ARG A 214 -29.53 7.61 21.27
N ALA A 215 -29.24 6.41 21.74
CA ALA A 215 -28.92 6.17 23.15
C ALA A 215 -27.64 6.89 23.59
N LEU A 216 -26.64 6.93 22.69
CA LEU A 216 -25.41 7.67 22.92
C LEU A 216 -25.62 9.18 23.01
N ASP A 217 -26.48 9.77 22.16
CA ASP A 217 -26.85 11.19 22.29
C ASP A 217 -27.50 11.47 23.66
N ALA A 218 -28.45 10.62 24.07
CA ALA A 218 -29.11 10.75 25.38
C ALA A 218 -28.16 10.58 26.58
N ALA A 219 -27.10 9.78 26.41
CA ALA A 219 -26.08 9.52 27.46
C ALA A 219 -24.88 10.51 27.39
N GLY A 220 -24.92 11.54 26.52
CA GLY A 220 -23.81 12.48 26.35
C GLY A 220 -22.53 11.85 25.79
N GLY A 221 -22.68 10.80 24.97
CA GLY A 221 -21.56 10.12 24.30
C GLY A 221 -20.77 9.14 25.18
N GLN A 222 -21.20 8.88 26.40
CA GLN A 222 -20.57 7.87 27.25
C GLN A 222 -20.60 6.50 26.56
N ASP A 223 -19.45 5.80 26.59
CA ASP A 223 -19.24 4.51 25.91
C ASP A 223 -19.27 4.58 24.36
N SER A 224 -18.91 5.74 23.81
CA SER A 224 -18.74 5.94 22.37
C SER A 224 -17.35 5.54 21.88
N PHE A 225 -17.24 5.39 20.54
CA PHE A 225 -15.96 5.18 19.84
C PHE A 225 -15.04 6.39 20.02
N GLY A 226 -15.57 7.62 19.88
CA GLY A 226 -14.80 8.86 20.01
C GLY A 226 -14.19 9.12 21.38
N LEU A 227 -14.75 8.51 22.45
CA LEU A 227 -14.17 8.54 23.81
C LEU A 227 -13.36 7.27 24.14
N GLY A 228 -13.22 6.35 23.20
CA GLY A 228 -12.47 5.12 23.35
C GLY A 228 -10.97 5.31 23.13
N ALA A 229 -10.14 4.47 23.76
CA ALA A 229 -8.68 4.49 23.60
C ALA A 229 -8.25 4.31 22.13
N THR A 230 -8.93 3.45 21.37
CA THR A 230 -8.64 3.24 19.94
C THR A 230 -8.72 4.53 19.13
N TYR A 231 -9.73 5.36 19.37
CA TYR A 231 -9.86 6.65 18.69
C TYR A 231 -8.78 7.64 19.17
N ALA A 232 -8.60 7.75 20.47
CA ALA A 232 -7.64 8.67 21.08
C ALA A 232 -6.19 8.37 20.63
N ASP A 233 -5.79 7.11 20.68
CA ASP A 233 -4.40 6.70 20.43
C ASP A 233 -4.04 6.64 18.93
N ASN A 234 -5.02 6.35 18.06
CA ASN A 234 -4.74 6.03 16.67
C ASN A 234 -5.25 7.08 15.67
N ILE A 235 -6.29 7.84 16.02
CA ILE A 235 -6.88 8.84 15.14
C ILE A 235 -6.61 10.25 15.66
N GLN A 236 -6.88 10.49 16.93
CA GLN A 236 -6.76 11.84 17.50
C GLN A 236 -5.31 12.33 17.57
N GLN A 237 -4.34 11.42 17.79
CA GLN A 237 -2.91 11.74 17.84
C GLN A 237 -2.23 11.74 16.47
N ALA A 238 -2.89 11.25 15.42
CA ALA A 238 -2.30 11.24 14.08
C ALA A 238 -2.05 12.68 13.59
N PRO A 239 -0.93 12.93 12.88
CA PRO A 239 -0.66 14.24 12.29
C PRO A 239 -1.79 14.64 11.35
N ARG A 240 -2.36 15.82 11.57
CA ARG A 240 -3.48 16.33 10.76
C ARG A 240 -3.02 17.41 9.83
N SER A 241 -3.63 17.46 8.64
CA SER A 241 -3.54 18.61 7.78
C SER A 241 -4.03 19.87 8.52
N PRO A 242 -3.41 21.04 8.31
CA PRO A 242 -3.84 22.31 8.92
C PRO A 242 -5.32 22.62 8.70
N ASP A 243 -5.86 22.19 7.58
CA ASP A 243 -7.22 22.45 7.14
C ASP A 243 -8.26 21.42 7.60
N ARG A 244 -7.83 20.38 8.31
CA ARG A 244 -8.68 19.28 8.83
C ARG A 244 -9.55 18.60 7.77
N ASP A 245 -9.04 18.47 6.55
CA ASP A 245 -9.79 17.89 5.42
C ASP A 245 -9.57 16.40 5.25
N ASP A 246 -8.85 15.79 6.15
CA ASP A 246 -8.47 14.38 6.07
C ASP A 246 -9.63 13.47 6.42
N PHE A 247 -9.64 12.29 5.82
CA PHE A 247 -10.51 11.20 6.22
C PHE A 247 -9.95 10.52 7.47
N GLU A 248 -10.78 10.38 8.49
CA GLU A 248 -10.50 9.51 9.63
C GLU A 248 -10.97 8.10 9.26
N VAL A 249 -10.12 7.11 9.45
CA VAL A 249 -10.43 5.73 9.11
C VAL A 249 -10.15 4.79 10.28
N TYR A 250 -11.03 3.81 10.47
CA TYR A 250 -10.85 2.68 11.37
C TYR A 250 -11.49 1.44 10.79
N VAL A 251 -10.80 0.32 10.88
CA VAL A 251 -11.33 -0.99 10.49
C VAL A 251 -10.86 -2.03 11.52
N ASP A 252 -11.77 -2.83 12.04
CA ASP A 252 -11.45 -4.09 12.70
C ASP A 252 -10.96 -5.07 11.62
N TRP A 253 -9.62 -5.23 11.56
CA TRP A 253 -8.98 -6.04 10.53
C TRP A 253 -9.34 -7.52 10.65
N ARG A 254 -9.52 -8.02 11.85
CA ARG A 254 -9.88 -9.42 12.08
C ARG A 254 -11.23 -9.73 11.43
N ARG A 255 -12.22 -8.89 11.69
CA ARG A 255 -13.56 -9.00 11.09
C ARG A 255 -13.52 -8.85 9.58
N LEU A 256 -12.76 -7.89 9.08
CA LEU A 256 -12.62 -7.67 7.64
C LEU A 256 -11.96 -8.87 6.96
N SER A 257 -10.85 -9.37 7.50
CA SER A 257 -10.10 -10.50 6.92
C SER A 257 -10.91 -11.79 6.91
N GLU A 258 -11.68 -12.07 7.96
CA GLU A 258 -12.62 -13.18 8.01
C GLU A 258 -13.68 -13.08 6.89
N ASN A 259 -14.23 -11.89 6.67
CA ASN A 259 -15.23 -11.66 5.62
C ASN A 259 -14.65 -11.78 4.20
N LEU A 260 -13.44 -11.27 3.99
CA LEU A 260 -12.71 -11.36 2.72
C LEU A 260 -12.06 -12.73 2.49
N LYS A 261 -12.11 -13.63 3.49
CA LYS A 261 -11.43 -14.93 3.49
C LYS A 261 -9.93 -14.81 3.21
N ILE A 262 -9.30 -13.77 3.75
CA ILE A 262 -7.86 -13.58 3.67
C ILE A 262 -7.20 -14.56 4.64
N SER A 263 -6.26 -15.36 4.14
CA SER A 263 -5.49 -16.26 5.00
C SER A 263 -4.69 -15.46 6.03
N GLY A 264 -4.83 -15.77 7.30
CA GLY A 264 -4.05 -15.15 8.37
C GLY A 264 -2.53 -15.38 8.23
N ARG A 265 -2.13 -16.41 7.47
CA ARG A 265 -0.73 -16.72 7.15
C ARG A 265 -0.22 -16.01 5.88
N TYR A 266 -0.98 -15.08 5.34
CA TYR A 266 -0.53 -14.28 4.18
C TYR A 266 0.35 -13.09 4.63
N PRO A 267 1.49 -12.78 3.96
CA PRO A 267 2.18 -13.65 2.99
C PRO A 267 2.62 -14.98 3.61
N ASP A 268 2.74 -16.06 2.80
CA ASP A 268 3.06 -17.40 3.32
C ASP A 268 4.52 -17.49 3.76
N PRO A 269 4.81 -17.69 5.07
CA PRO A 269 6.17 -17.78 5.59
C PRO A 269 6.90 -19.07 5.18
N ASP A 270 6.16 -20.09 4.71
CA ASP A 270 6.68 -21.38 4.27
C ASP A 270 6.67 -21.51 2.73
N SER A 271 6.49 -20.39 2.02
CA SER A 271 6.56 -20.36 0.56
C SER A 271 7.91 -20.87 0.06
N GLN A 272 7.91 -21.59 -1.07
CA GLN A 272 9.15 -21.97 -1.75
C GLN A 272 9.86 -20.76 -2.38
N ASP A 273 9.11 -19.69 -2.69
CA ASP A 273 9.67 -18.46 -3.21
C ASP A 273 10.24 -17.60 -2.08
N PHE A 274 11.47 -17.13 -2.27
CA PHE A 274 12.19 -16.34 -1.26
C PHE A 274 11.44 -15.08 -0.80
N LEU A 275 10.91 -14.29 -1.74
CA LEU A 275 10.25 -13.02 -1.39
C LEU A 275 8.96 -13.20 -0.58
N PRO A 276 8.01 -14.07 -0.96
CA PRO A 276 6.84 -14.37 -0.13
C PRO A 276 7.22 -14.96 1.23
N ALA A 277 8.19 -15.87 1.29
CA ALA A 277 8.67 -16.47 2.55
C ALA A 277 9.28 -15.40 3.46
N PHE A 278 10.14 -14.54 2.92
CA PHE A 278 10.74 -13.42 3.66
C PHE A 278 9.68 -12.45 4.18
N ALA A 279 8.77 -12.01 3.31
CA ALA A 279 7.68 -11.13 3.68
C ALA A 279 6.77 -11.75 4.76
N GLY A 280 6.44 -13.05 4.65
CA GLY A 280 5.63 -13.76 5.62
C GLY A 280 6.29 -13.97 6.98
N LYS A 281 7.63 -14.14 7.01
CA LYS A 281 8.39 -14.16 8.26
C LYS A 281 8.55 -12.78 8.87
N LEU A 282 8.66 -11.74 8.03
CA LEU A 282 8.72 -10.37 8.48
C LEU A 282 7.39 -9.92 9.10
N PHE A 283 6.28 -10.24 8.44
CA PHE A 283 4.95 -9.80 8.83
C PHE A 283 3.87 -10.77 8.32
N GLN A 284 2.84 -11.00 9.14
CA GLN A 284 1.66 -11.77 8.76
C GLN A 284 0.40 -10.96 9.03
N VAL A 285 -0.52 -10.90 8.07
CA VAL A 285 -1.78 -10.16 8.21
C VAL A 285 -2.68 -10.73 9.33
N GLY A 286 -2.50 -11.99 9.71
CA GLY A 286 -3.22 -12.60 10.83
C GLY A 286 -2.84 -12.03 12.19
N SER A 287 -1.69 -11.35 12.31
CA SER A 287 -1.30 -10.68 13.55
C SER A 287 -2.00 -9.33 13.74
N LEU A 288 -2.64 -8.79 12.72
CA LEU A 288 -3.37 -7.52 12.80
C LEU A 288 -4.67 -7.67 13.57
N LYS A 289 -4.94 -6.73 14.48
CA LYS A 289 -6.24 -6.56 15.15
C LYS A 289 -7.09 -5.52 14.45
N SER A 290 -6.54 -4.33 14.29
CA SER A 290 -7.23 -3.18 13.72
C SER A 290 -6.27 -2.31 12.91
N LEU A 291 -6.85 -1.52 12.02
CA LEU A 291 -6.16 -0.45 11.28
C LEU A 291 -6.91 0.85 11.53
N ALA A 292 -6.21 1.88 11.95
CA ALA A 292 -6.80 3.20 12.20
C ALA A 292 -5.84 4.32 11.80
N GLY A 293 -6.35 5.49 11.49
CA GLY A 293 -5.53 6.66 11.20
C GLY A 293 -6.25 7.69 10.33
N ILE A 294 -5.43 8.43 9.59
CA ILE A 294 -5.86 9.56 8.77
C ILE A 294 -5.39 9.38 7.34
N VAL A 295 -6.25 9.68 6.38
CA VAL A 295 -5.94 9.67 4.93
C VAL A 295 -6.39 10.97 4.30
N GLY A 296 -5.47 11.70 3.69
CA GLY A 296 -5.72 12.95 2.97
C GLY A 296 -5.38 12.84 1.49
N PHE A 297 -6.00 13.70 0.67
CA PHE A 297 -5.85 13.69 -0.79
C PHE A 297 -5.38 15.03 -1.38
N ARG A 298 -4.93 15.98 -0.57
CA ARG A 298 -4.44 17.27 -1.06
C ARG A 298 -3.04 17.18 -1.62
N GLY A 299 -2.88 17.59 -2.87
CA GLY A 299 -1.59 17.56 -3.57
C GLY A 299 -1.04 16.15 -3.83
N GLY A 300 -1.85 15.12 -3.60
CA GLY A 300 -1.50 13.72 -3.70
C GLY A 300 -2.20 12.89 -2.63
N VAL A 301 -1.63 11.75 -2.29
CA VAL A 301 -2.14 10.87 -1.23
C VAL A 301 -1.22 10.98 -0.01
N GLN A 302 -1.81 11.28 1.14
CA GLN A 302 -1.15 11.26 2.44
C GLN A 302 -1.89 10.30 3.35
N ALA A 303 -1.18 9.37 3.97
CA ALA A 303 -1.78 8.45 4.93
C ALA A 303 -0.86 8.25 6.13
N ASP A 304 -1.41 8.42 7.32
CA ASP A 304 -0.77 8.09 8.58
C ASP A 304 -1.65 7.06 9.28
N LEU A 305 -1.23 5.81 9.22
CA LEU A 305 -2.01 4.65 9.67
C LEU A 305 -1.27 3.93 10.79
N ARG A 306 -2.01 3.51 11.78
CA ARG A 306 -1.55 2.65 12.86
C ARG A 306 -2.28 1.32 12.80
N ALA A 307 -1.53 0.25 12.66
CA ALA A 307 -2.02 -1.12 12.69
C ALA A 307 -1.73 -1.72 14.07
N GLU A 308 -2.75 -2.02 14.84
CA GLU A 308 -2.62 -2.68 16.13
C GLU A 308 -2.35 -4.17 15.96
N LEU A 309 -1.40 -4.73 16.72
CA LEU A 309 -0.96 -6.11 16.62
C LEU A 309 -1.45 -6.98 17.80
N SER A 310 -1.69 -8.25 17.51
CA SER A 310 -1.87 -9.30 18.51
C SER A 310 -0.51 -9.82 18.95
N SER A 311 0.00 -9.35 20.09
CA SER A 311 1.32 -9.74 20.60
C SER A 311 1.49 -11.26 20.82
N GLU A 312 0.39 -11.99 20.94
CA GLU A 312 0.36 -13.45 21.08
C GLU A 312 0.67 -14.18 19.76
N LEU A 313 0.38 -13.53 18.62
CA LEU A 313 0.58 -14.10 17.29
C LEU A 313 1.90 -13.68 16.64
N ILE A 314 2.68 -12.84 17.31
CA ILE A 314 4.00 -12.40 16.85
C ILE A 314 5.05 -13.38 17.33
N THR A 315 5.87 -13.90 16.40
CA THR A 315 6.96 -14.83 16.70
C THR A 315 8.07 -14.16 17.53
N PRO A 316 8.90 -14.92 18.26
CA PRO A 316 10.05 -14.36 18.97
C PRO A 316 11.02 -13.59 18.08
N ALA A 317 11.24 -14.06 16.82
CA ALA A 317 12.09 -13.38 15.85
C ALA A 317 11.48 -12.03 15.44
N GLN A 318 10.16 -11.99 15.16
CA GLN A 318 9.45 -10.75 14.88
C GLN A 318 9.45 -9.79 16.08
N LYS A 319 9.29 -10.29 17.31
CA LYS A 319 9.38 -9.43 18.51
C LYS A 319 10.73 -8.76 18.61
N LYS A 320 11.81 -9.50 18.36
CA LYS A 320 13.17 -8.95 18.36
C LYS A 320 13.36 -7.91 17.26
N LEU A 321 12.86 -8.17 16.06
CA LEU A 321 12.90 -7.25 14.93
C LEU A 321 12.11 -5.96 15.23
N TYR A 322 10.89 -6.09 15.79
CA TYR A 322 10.01 -4.95 16.08
C TYR A 322 10.47 -4.13 17.28
N SER A 323 11.34 -4.68 18.13
CA SER A 323 11.95 -3.96 19.24
C SER A 323 13.25 -3.23 18.85
N ALA A 324 13.69 -3.34 17.60
CA ALA A 324 14.88 -2.64 17.13
C ALA A 324 14.62 -1.13 17.02
N ARG A 325 15.62 -0.34 17.37
CA ARG A 325 15.56 1.12 17.18
C ARG A 325 15.54 1.43 15.68
N GLY A 326 14.52 2.15 15.23
CA GLY A 326 14.45 2.69 13.86
C GLY A 326 15.52 3.76 13.61
N LEU A 327 15.68 4.10 12.32
CA LEU A 327 16.47 5.22 11.84
C LEU A 327 15.75 6.52 12.19
N GLU A 328 16.44 7.45 12.83
CA GLU A 328 15.92 8.80 13.05
C GLU A 328 15.94 9.60 11.74
N ARG A 329 15.04 10.58 11.63
CA ARG A 329 14.96 11.47 10.46
C ARG A 329 16.31 12.11 10.12
N GLY A 330 17.07 12.53 11.14
CA GLY A 330 18.41 13.09 11.01
C GLY A 330 19.39 12.10 10.36
N GLU A 331 19.40 10.85 10.80
CA GLU A 331 20.22 9.78 10.22
C GLU A 331 19.84 9.53 8.75
N ILE A 332 18.54 9.49 8.43
CA ILE A 332 18.07 9.30 7.05
C ILE A 332 18.62 10.40 6.14
N LEU A 333 18.52 11.66 6.57
CA LEU A 333 18.92 12.81 5.76
C LEU A 333 20.45 13.00 5.69
N GLN A 334 21.14 12.88 6.81
CA GLN A 334 22.54 13.28 6.93
C GLN A 334 23.52 12.14 6.65
N ASP A 335 23.16 10.91 7.07
CA ASP A 335 24.10 9.80 6.99
C ASP A 335 23.91 8.95 5.72
N PHE A 336 22.66 8.83 5.23
CA PHE A 336 22.35 7.94 4.12
C PHE A 336 21.96 8.66 2.82
N ALA A 337 20.98 9.56 2.86
CA ALA A 337 20.42 10.14 1.63
C ALA A 337 21.41 11.07 0.93
N HIS A 338 22.40 11.64 1.63
CA HIS A 338 23.40 12.50 1.00
C HIS A 338 24.43 11.74 0.15
N MET A 339 24.48 10.41 0.24
CA MET A 339 25.27 9.58 -0.67
C MET A 339 24.52 9.22 -1.95
N ALA A 340 23.18 9.27 -1.92
CA ALA A 340 22.36 8.94 -3.06
C ALA A 340 22.28 10.10 -4.05
N PRO A 341 22.52 9.86 -5.36
CA PRO A 341 22.33 10.89 -6.40
C PRO A 341 20.88 11.36 -6.51
N ALA A 342 20.67 12.62 -6.91
CA ALA A 342 19.35 13.24 -7.01
C ALA A 342 18.38 12.54 -7.97
N ASP A 343 18.89 11.86 -9.00
CA ASP A 343 18.12 11.10 -10.00
C ASP A 343 17.81 9.66 -9.58
N THR A 344 18.04 9.30 -8.32
CA THR A 344 17.74 7.99 -7.76
C THR A 344 16.28 7.60 -8.01
N SER A 345 16.05 6.42 -8.58
CA SER A 345 14.73 5.87 -8.86
C SER A 345 14.08 5.26 -7.62
N LEU A 346 14.88 4.56 -6.84
CA LEU A 346 14.50 3.92 -5.58
C LEU A 346 15.62 4.11 -4.56
N PHE A 347 15.26 4.66 -3.42
CA PHE A 347 16.11 4.71 -2.24
C PHE A 347 15.37 4.08 -1.08
N ALA A 348 15.90 2.98 -0.55
CA ALA A 348 15.29 2.29 0.58
C ALA A 348 16.32 2.09 1.69
N LEU A 349 15.85 2.24 2.93
CA LEU A 349 16.64 2.02 4.13
C LEU A 349 15.93 1.03 5.06
N ILE A 350 16.71 0.20 5.71
CA ILE A 350 16.25 -0.72 6.74
C ILE A 350 17.05 -0.41 8.02
N GLY A 351 16.34 0.05 9.04
CA GLY A 351 16.88 0.30 10.39
C GLY A 351 16.44 -0.79 11.36
N SER A 352 16.72 -2.05 11.02
CA SER A 352 16.35 -3.21 11.84
C SER A 352 17.31 -4.36 11.63
N ASN A 353 17.57 -5.10 12.69
CA ASN A 353 18.44 -6.27 12.62
C ASN A 353 17.73 -7.46 11.95
N LEU A 354 18.01 -7.66 10.67
CA LEU A 354 17.50 -8.79 9.90
C LEU A 354 18.26 -10.10 10.11
N GLY A 355 19.42 -10.07 10.75
CA GLY A 355 20.28 -11.25 10.91
C GLY A 355 19.57 -12.46 11.52
N PRO A 356 18.81 -12.34 12.62
CA PRO A 356 18.05 -13.45 13.18
C PRO A 356 17.02 -14.04 12.21
N LEU A 357 16.33 -13.18 11.45
CA LEU A 357 15.34 -13.60 10.46
C LEU A 357 15.99 -14.35 9.28
N LEU A 358 17.12 -13.83 8.78
CA LEU A 358 17.88 -14.47 7.70
C LEU A 358 18.42 -15.84 8.13
N ARG A 359 18.90 -15.97 9.37
CA ARG A 359 19.33 -17.27 9.92
C ARG A 359 18.17 -18.26 10.01
N GLU A 360 17.03 -17.84 10.48
CA GLU A 360 15.82 -18.69 10.51
C GLU A 360 15.42 -19.14 9.10
N MET A 361 15.44 -18.24 8.13
CA MET A 361 15.15 -18.55 6.74
C MET A 361 16.15 -19.55 6.15
N PHE A 362 17.43 -19.36 6.41
CA PHE A 362 18.46 -20.32 6.00
C PHE A 362 18.22 -21.70 6.59
N GLN A 363 17.93 -21.78 7.89
CA GLN A 363 17.65 -23.04 8.56
C GLN A 363 16.40 -23.74 8.00
N SER A 364 15.40 -22.99 7.54
CA SER A 364 14.17 -23.52 6.94
C SER A 364 14.24 -23.73 5.42
N SER A 365 15.34 -23.33 4.76
CA SER A 365 15.52 -23.50 3.32
C SER A 365 15.71 -24.96 2.90
N GLU A 366 15.62 -25.24 1.60
CA GLU A 366 15.80 -26.59 1.07
C GLU A 366 17.15 -27.21 1.49
N PRO A 367 17.17 -28.49 1.90
CA PRO A 367 18.39 -29.16 2.32
C PRO A 367 19.53 -29.11 1.29
N ALA A 368 19.19 -29.18 0.00
CA ALA A 368 20.18 -29.12 -1.09
C ALA A 368 20.85 -27.72 -1.14
N LEU A 369 20.08 -26.63 -1.00
CA LEU A 369 20.63 -25.26 -0.97
C LEU A 369 21.55 -25.08 0.24
N ARG A 370 21.12 -25.55 1.43
CA ARG A 370 21.93 -25.48 2.65
C ARG A 370 23.24 -26.25 2.49
N SER A 371 23.15 -27.51 2.04
CA SER A 371 24.33 -28.35 1.83
C SER A 371 25.32 -27.72 0.85
N ASN A 372 24.84 -27.21 -0.28
CA ASN A 372 25.68 -26.58 -1.29
C ASN A 372 26.41 -25.35 -0.73
N LEU A 373 25.73 -24.50 0.05
CA LEU A 373 26.34 -23.32 0.67
C LEU A 373 27.32 -23.73 1.79
N GLU A 374 26.97 -24.71 2.61
CA GLU A 374 27.86 -25.22 3.65
C GLU A 374 29.12 -25.87 3.07
N ASP A 375 28.99 -26.66 2.02
CA ASP A 375 30.13 -27.31 1.35
C ASP A 375 31.05 -26.28 0.68
N LEU A 376 30.45 -25.22 0.07
CA LEU A 376 31.20 -24.10 -0.48
C LEU A 376 32.03 -23.42 0.60
N LEU A 377 31.39 -23.02 1.71
CA LEU A 377 32.05 -22.30 2.80
C LEU A 377 33.11 -23.13 3.50
N ARG A 378 32.82 -24.41 3.81
CA ARG A 378 33.81 -25.35 4.36
C ARG A 378 35.00 -25.54 3.42
N SER A 379 34.74 -25.59 2.10
CA SER A 379 35.81 -25.78 1.11
C SER A 379 36.80 -24.62 1.09
N THR A 380 36.44 -23.45 1.60
CA THR A 380 37.33 -22.30 1.75
C THR A 380 38.37 -22.49 2.88
N GLY A 381 38.06 -23.36 3.86
CA GLY A 381 38.85 -23.55 5.07
C GLY A 381 38.75 -22.40 6.10
N GLU A 382 37.93 -21.39 5.81
CA GLU A 382 37.76 -20.20 6.66
C GLU A 382 36.56 -20.33 7.58
N PHE A 383 35.47 -20.94 7.09
CA PHE A 383 34.23 -21.08 7.83
C PHE A 383 33.88 -22.56 8.05
N PRO A 384 33.54 -22.96 9.30
CA PRO A 384 33.14 -24.32 9.58
C PRO A 384 31.77 -24.67 9.01
N ASP A 385 30.87 -23.67 8.93
CA ASP A 385 29.51 -23.80 8.42
C ASP A 385 28.91 -22.44 8.02
N ALA A 386 27.75 -22.45 7.40
CA ALA A 386 27.06 -21.24 6.94
C ALA A 386 26.55 -20.38 8.11
N LEU A 387 26.16 -20.98 9.24
CA LEU A 387 25.69 -20.22 10.40
C LEU A 387 26.80 -19.43 11.05
N SER A 388 28.02 -19.98 11.10
CA SER A 388 29.23 -19.28 11.58
C SER A 388 29.54 -18.09 10.69
N PHE A 389 29.49 -18.27 9.36
CA PHE A 389 29.63 -17.15 8.40
C PHE A 389 28.58 -16.08 8.63
N MET A 390 27.28 -16.45 8.70
CA MET A 390 26.19 -15.49 8.94
C MET A 390 26.33 -14.75 10.27
N THR A 391 26.80 -15.45 11.31
CA THR A 391 27.01 -14.86 12.64
C THR A 391 28.16 -13.83 12.60
N GLU A 392 29.22 -14.14 11.86
CA GLU A 392 30.31 -13.21 11.69
C GLU A 392 29.86 -11.97 10.88
N MET A 393 29.14 -12.17 9.78
CA MET A 393 28.59 -11.04 9.00
C MET A 393 27.66 -10.16 9.86
N ASP A 394 26.82 -10.75 10.67
CA ASP A 394 25.95 -10.04 11.61
C ASP A 394 26.74 -9.27 12.68
N SER A 395 27.96 -9.68 12.99
CA SER A 395 28.85 -8.96 13.89
C SER A 395 29.58 -7.78 13.25
N LEU A 396 29.79 -7.85 11.94
CA LEU A 396 30.47 -6.79 11.14
C LEU A 396 29.47 -5.74 10.66
N PHE A 397 28.32 -6.19 10.21
CA PHE A 397 27.27 -5.35 9.62
C PHE A 397 26.06 -5.35 10.54
N LYS A 398 25.73 -4.19 11.08
CA LYS A 398 24.63 -4.06 12.04
C LYS A 398 23.42 -3.39 11.39
N ASP A 399 22.34 -3.60 11.98
CA ASP A 399 20.98 -3.04 11.95
C ASP A 399 20.60 -2.02 10.87
N ARG A 400 21.48 -1.66 9.95
CA ARG A 400 21.23 -0.63 8.95
C ARG A 400 21.70 -1.08 7.57
N MET A 401 20.76 -1.09 6.65
CA MET A 401 20.99 -1.40 5.23
C MET A 401 20.41 -0.30 4.36
N ALA A 402 21.06 -0.05 3.22
CA ALA A 402 20.59 0.88 2.21
C ALA A 402 20.51 0.18 0.86
N LEU A 403 19.51 0.54 0.06
CA LEU A 403 19.39 0.16 -1.35
C LEU A 403 19.20 1.42 -2.17
N VAL A 404 20.05 1.61 -3.18
CA VAL A 404 19.94 2.67 -4.17
C VAL A 404 19.77 2.04 -5.54
N VAL A 405 18.75 2.44 -6.29
CA VAL A 405 18.54 2.01 -7.68
C VAL A 405 18.44 3.25 -8.56
N ARG A 406 19.14 3.23 -9.69
CA ARG A 406 19.09 4.31 -10.69
C ARG A 406 18.62 3.79 -12.05
N PRO A 407 17.89 4.60 -12.83
CA PRO A 407 17.61 4.29 -14.22
C PRO A 407 18.90 4.46 -14.98
N ASN A 408 19.33 3.47 -15.73
CA ASN A 408 20.65 3.68 -16.23
C ASN A 408 20.97 3.21 -17.64
N ASP A 409 21.70 4.10 -18.28
CA ASP A 409 22.56 3.99 -19.41
C ASP A 409 23.99 3.53 -19.08
N TYR A 410 24.26 2.90 -17.99
CA TYR A 410 25.61 2.43 -17.71
C TYR A 410 25.98 1.35 -18.72
N LYS A 411 26.43 1.82 -19.88
CA LYS A 411 27.09 0.97 -20.85
C LYS A 411 28.32 0.41 -20.18
N TYR A 412 28.37 -0.90 -20.04
CA TYR A 412 29.52 -1.55 -19.46
C TYR A 412 30.76 -1.19 -20.24
N ALA A 413 31.74 -0.71 -19.53
CA ALA A 413 33.07 -0.55 -20.02
C ALA A 413 34.03 -1.03 -18.95
N LEU A 414 34.04 -2.34 -18.72
CA LEU A 414 35.20 -2.94 -18.15
C LEU A 414 36.10 -3.38 -19.30
N VAL A 415 37.39 -3.10 -19.16
CA VAL A 415 38.42 -3.53 -20.11
C VAL A 415 38.39 -5.07 -20.16
N GLY A 416 37.98 -5.63 -21.29
CA GLY A 416 37.91 -7.08 -21.50
C GLY A 416 36.49 -7.71 -21.48
N ASP A 417 35.45 -6.92 -21.27
CA ASP A 417 34.10 -7.41 -21.37
C ASP A 417 33.71 -7.79 -22.82
N PRO A 418 32.95 -8.88 -22.99
CA PRO A 418 32.21 -9.03 -24.24
C PRO A 418 31.32 -7.81 -24.41
N PRO A 419 31.23 -7.23 -25.61
CA PRO A 419 30.40 -6.07 -25.82
C PRO A 419 29.00 -6.44 -25.38
N ASN A 420 28.52 -5.79 -24.30
CA ASN A 420 27.11 -5.80 -24.00
C ASN A 420 26.44 -5.30 -25.27
N ASP A 421 25.40 -5.98 -25.72
CA ASP A 421 24.66 -5.65 -26.94
C ASP A 421 24.01 -4.24 -26.90
N GLY A 422 24.49 -3.36 -26.02
CA GLY A 422 24.06 -1.99 -25.85
C GLY A 422 22.77 -1.84 -25.05
N ARG A 423 22.27 -2.92 -24.46
CA ARG A 423 21.08 -2.86 -23.61
C ARG A 423 21.40 -2.14 -22.30
N PRO A 424 20.61 -1.14 -21.94
CA PRO A 424 20.73 -0.50 -20.64
C PRO A 424 20.45 -1.51 -19.53
N VAL A 425 21.20 -1.44 -18.44
CA VAL A 425 21.00 -2.30 -17.26
C VAL A 425 20.68 -1.43 -16.06
N ALA A 426 19.67 -1.82 -15.31
CA ALA A 426 19.39 -1.17 -14.04
C ALA A 426 20.58 -1.35 -13.10
N ALA A 427 21.14 -0.24 -12.65
CA ALA A 427 22.18 -0.26 -11.65
C ALA A 427 21.59 -0.19 -10.26
N TRP A 428 22.08 -1.04 -9.39
CA TRP A 428 21.73 -1.02 -7.98
C TRP A 428 22.97 -1.02 -7.10
N CYS A 429 22.82 -0.47 -5.91
CA CYS A 429 23.84 -0.46 -4.89
C CYS A 429 23.24 -0.81 -3.55
N LEU A 430 23.80 -1.82 -2.88
CA LEU A 430 23.45 -2.22 -1.52
C LEU A 430 24.52 -1.71 -0.56
N GLY A 431 24.10 -1.05 0.51
CA GLY A 431 24.96 -0.58 1.58
C GLY A 431 24.66 -1.33 2.88
N PHE A 432 25.73 -1.68 3.61
CA PHE A 432 25.66 -2.32 4.91
C PHE A 432 26.47 -1.49 5.90
N TRP A 433 25.83 -1.06 6.97
CA TRP A 433 26.50 -0.25 7.99
C TRP A 433 27.44 -1.09 8.85
N THR A 434 28.63 -0.55 9.13
CA THR A 434 29.64 -1.17 10.00
C THR A 434 30.01 -0.22 11.14
N GLU A 435 29.98 -0.72 12.38
CA GLU A 435 30.38 0.08 13.57
C GLU A 435 31.86 0.43 13.59
N ASP A 436 32.68 -0.43 12.98
CA ASP A 436 34.13 -0.26 12.92
C ASP A 436 34.61 -0.38 11.47
N PRO A 437 34.67 0.74 10.73
CA PRO A 437 35.06 0.74 9.33
C PRO A 437 36.47 0.16 9.08
N ALA A 438 37.38 0.32 10.04
CA ALA A 438 38.75 -0.21 9.92
C ALA A 438 38.74 -1.74 10.02
N LYS A 439 38.05 -2.30 11.01
CA LYS A 439 37.85 -3.75 11.17
C LYS A 439 37.08 -4.32 9.99
N GLY A 440 35.98 -3.66 9.59
CA GLY A 440 35.18 -4.04 8.44
C GLY A 440 36.03 -4.11 7.17
N ARG A 441 36.86 -3.08 6.87
CA ARG A 441 37.77 -3.04 5.73
C ARG A 441 38.76 -4.19 5.77
N ALA A 442 39.45 -4.38 6.91
CA ALA A 442 40.44 -5.46 7.03
C ALA A 442 39.79 -6.85 6.78
N ARG A 443 38.55 -7.06 7.26
CA ARG A 443 37.87 -8.33 7.05
C ARG A 443 37.39 -8.52 5.61
N ILE A 444 36.88 -7.48 4.98
CA ILE A 444 36.46 -7.51 3.58
C ILE A 444 37.70 -7.77 2.67
N ASP A 445 38.84 -7.16 2.95
CA ASP A 445 40.07 -7.43 2.22
C ASP A 445 40.50 -8.90 2.34
N GLN A 446 40.35 -9.50 3.53
CA GLN A 446 40.60 -10.95 3.73
C GLN A 446 39.59 -11.80 2.91
N LEU A 447 38.31 -11.44 2.87
CA LEU A 447 37.33 -12.15 2.06
C LEU A 447 37.61 -12.00 0.57
N HIS A 448 38.02 -10.84 0.09
CA HIS A 448 38.47 -10.65 -1.30
C HIS A 448 39.69 -11.55 -1.64
N GLN A 449 40.66 -11.62 -0.74
CA GLN A 449 41.81 -12.55 -0.91
C GLN A 449 41.36 -14.01 -0.89
N LEU A 450 40.35 -14.37 -0.08
CA LEU A 450 39.76 -15.70 -0.06
C LEU A 450 39.10 -16.04 -1.40
N VAL A 451 38.32 -15.12 -1.97
CA VAL A 451 37.73 -15.25 -3.30
C VAL A 451 38.82 -15.44 -4.35
N ASN A 452 39.87 -14.61 -4.32
CA ASN A 452 41.02 -14.71 -5.24
C ASN A 452 41.68 -16.10 -5.19
N ARG A 453 41.88 -16.66 -4.00
CA ARG A 453 42.50 -17.98 -3.82
C ARG A 453 41.60 -19.13 -4.28
N ASN A 454 40.28 -18.95 -4.28
CA ASN A 454 39.31 -19.99 -4.57
C ASN A 454 38.43 -19.69 -5.80
N GLN A 455 38.91 -18.94 -6.78
CA GLN A 455 38.16 -18.43 -7.95
C GLN A 455 37.29 -19.53 -8.62
N GLY A 456 37.88 -20.69 -8.94
CA GLY A 456 37.17 -21.77 -9.59
C GLY A 456 35.99 -22.33 -8.75
N ARG A 457 36.08 -22.28 -7.42
CA ARG A 457 35.02 -22.75 -6.51
C ARG A 457 33.86 -21.75 -6.42
N PHE A 458 34.14 -20.47 -6.57
CA PHE A 458 33.12 -19.42 -6.62
C PHE A 458 32.53 -19.20 -8.03
N GLY A 459 32.82 -20.12 -8.97
CA GLY A 459 32.30 -20.03 -10.34
C GLY A 459 32.90 -18.91 -11.18
N ILE A 460 33.99 -18.28 -10.72
CA ILE A 460 34.69 -17.26 -11.46
C ILE A 460 35.49 -17.95 -12.57
N GLN A 461 35.01 -17.83 -13.82
CA GLN A 461 35.62 -18.45 -14.99
C GLN A 461 36.16 -17.37 -15.94
N GLY A 462 37.17 -17.74 -16.72
CA GLY A 462 37.65 -16.93 -17.83
C GLY A 462 38.84 -16.03 -17.54
N LEU A 463 39.39 -16.06 -16.31
CA LEU A 463 40.63 -15.35 -15.99
C LEU A 463 41.85 -16.15 -16.47
N LYS A 464 42.80 -15.47 -17.11
CA LYS A 464 44.05 -16.11 -17.51
C LYS A 464 44.92 -16.38 -16.27
N PRO A 465 45.76 -17.40 -16.29
CA PRO A 465 46.73 -17.62 -15.22
C PRO A 465 47.57 -16.34 -15.02
N GLY A 466 47.49 -15.76 -13.82
CA GLY A 466 48.16 -14.51 -13.48
C GLY A 466 47.23 -13.30 -13.34
N ASP A 467 45.99 -13.39 -13.83
CA ASP A 467 44.96 -12.38 -13.57
C ASP A 467 44.44 -12.53 -12.15
N SER A 468 44.34 -11.44 -11.41
CA SER A 468 43.62 -11.45 -10.14
C SER A 468 42.16 -11.38 -10.43
N GLY A 469 41.35 -12.28 -9.86
CA GLY A 469 39.86 -12.28 -10.00
C GLY A 469 39.22 -11.05 -9.37
N VAL A 470 39.97 -10.26 -8.65
CA VAL A 470 39.54 -9.03 -8.02
C VAL A 470 40.51 -7.92 -8.38
N PHE A 471 40.03 -6.88 -8.99
CA PHE A 471 40.76 -5.70 -9.38
C PHE A 471 40.52 -4.57 -8.41
N LYS A 472 41.50 -3.71 -8.22
CA LYS A 472 41.44 -2.55 -7.33
C LYS A 472 41.67 -1.28 -8.12
N ASN A 473 40.68 -0.39 -8.09
CA ASN A 473 40.78 0.92 -8.74
C ASN A 473 40.63 2.05 -7.71
N VAL A 474 41.42 3.10 -7.88
CA VAL A 474 41.30 4.31 -7.07
C VAL A 474 40.46 5.33 -7.81
N VAL A 475 39.42 5.83 -7.15
CA VAL A 475 38.43 6.78 -7.72
C VAL A 475 38.38 8.07 -6.91
N ALA A 476 37.39 8.90 -7.20
CA ALA A 476 37.16 10.17 -6.54
C ALA A 476 37.29 10.09 -5.00
N GLY A 477 37.97 11.06 -4.42
CA GLY A 477 38.23 11.10 -2.97
C GLY A 477 39.26 10.09 -2.47
N GLY A 478 39.94 9.37 -3.35
CA GLY A 478 40.93 8.38 -2.99
C GLY A 478 40.38 7.05 -2.50
N PHE A 479 39.07 6.80 -2.73
CA PHE A 479 38.46 5.53 -2.40
C PHE A 479 38.97 4.40 -3.28
N GLU A 480 39.12 3.23 -2.71
CA GLU A 480 39.53 2.01 -3.40
C GLU A 480 38.31 1.14 -3.66
N ILE A 481 37.92 1.04 -4.95
CA ILE A 481 36.88 0.13 -5.40
C ILE A 481 37.51 -1.21 -5.77
N TRP A 482 36.94 -2.28 -5.22
CA TRP A 482 37.26 -3.63 -5.60
C TRP A 482 36.22 -4.14 -6.57
N GLU A 483 36.64 -4.74 -7.68
CA GLU A 483 35.81 -5.30 -8.71
C GLU A 483 36.12 -6.77 -8.90
N PHE A 484 35.11 -7.59 -9.05
CA PHE A 484 35.26 -8.97 -9.46
C PHE A 484 34.16 -9.36 -10.43
N TRP A 485 34.46 -10.31 -11.29
CA TRP A 485 33.52 -10.81 -12.26
C TRP A 485 32.98 -12.15 -11.86
N ASN A 486 31.64 -12.33 -11.88
CA ASN A 486 30.95 -13.56 -11.64
C ASN A 486 29.75 -13.66 -12.60
N PRO A 487 29.79 -14.56 -13.60
CA PRO A 487 28.73 -14.69 -14.60
C PRO A 487 27.38 -15.11 -14.04
N PHE A 488 27.33 -15.64 -12.81
CA PHE A 488 26.11 -16.05 -12.14
C PHE A 488 25.43 -14.94 -11.35
N VAL A 489 26.07 -13.80 -11.18
CA VAL A 489 25.51 -12.64 -10.48
C VAL A 489 24.87 -11.71 -11.50
N THR A 490 23.51 -11.72 -11.52
CA THR A 490 22.66 -10.74 -12.17
C THR A 490 23.11 -10.19 -13.52
N GLY A 491 23.05 -10.97 -14.59
CA GLY A 491 23.06 -10.48 -15.98
C GLY A 491 24.25 -9.63 -16.45
N THR A 492 24.98 -9.02 -15.54
CA THR A 492 26.15 -8.17 -15.81
C THR A 492 27.46 -8.90 -15.56
N GLY A 493 27.44 -9.87 -14.67
CA GLY A 493 28.64 -10.57 -14.25
C GLY A 493 29.60 -9.76 -13.35
N HIS A 494 29.32 -8.46 -13.13
CA HIS A 494 30.19 -7.58 -12.35
C HIS A 494 29.64 -7.30 -10.97
N ILE A 495 30.53 -7.34 -9.98
CA ILE A 495 30.32 -6.86 -8.63
C ILE A 495 31.43 -5.89 -8.30
N SER A 496 31.07 -4.71 -7.87
CA SER A 496 31.97 -3.69 -7.39
C SER A 496 31.68 -3.39 -5.94
N THR A 497 32.71 -3.23 -5.12
CA THR A 497 32.55 -2.99 -3.69
C THR A 497 33.48 -1.91 -3.18
N VAL A 498 33.04 -1.16 -2.16
CA VAL A 498 33.82 -0.13 -1.50
C VAL A 498 33.37 0.06 -0.06
N ILE A 499 34.29 0.49 0.81
CA ILE A 499 33.93 1.08 2.11
C ILE A 499 34.07 2.59 2.00
N ALA A 500 32.95 3.29 2.16
CA ALA A 500 32.90 4.73 2.18
C ALA A 500 32.06 5.21 3.39
N GLY A 501 32.63 6.11 4.20
CA GLY A 501 32.06 6.40 5.51
C GLY A 501 32.01 5.13 6.37
N ASP A 502 30.88 4.94 7.05
CA ASP A 502 30.62 3.75 7.87
C ASP A 502 29.89 2.64 7.09
N MET A 503 29.86 2.74 5.76
CA MET A 503 29.10 1.83 4.91
C MET A 503 30.01 0.99 4.03
N TYR A 504 29.72 -0.32 3.97
CA TYR A 504 30.21 -1.22 2.94
C TYR A 504 29.19 -1.28 1.81
N TRP A 505 29.58 -0.81 0.64
CA TRP A 505 28.73 -0.75 -0.54
C TRP A 505 29.06 -1.84 -1.54
N VAL A 506 28.04 -2.47 -2.08
CA VAL A 506 28.11 -3.51 -3.11
C VAL A 506 27.22 -3.09 -4.28
N SER A 507 27.74 -3.09 -5.50
CA SER A 507 26.98 -2.72 -6.70
C SER A 507 27.22 -3.70 -7.85
N ASN A 508 26.26 -3.81 -8.74
CA ASN A 508 26.40 -4.48 -10.04
C ASN A 508 27.05 -3.56 -11.10
N SER A 509 27.49 -2.36 -10.73
CA SER A 509 28.06 -1.39 -11.64
C SER A 509 29.13 -0.57 -10.95
N PHE A 510 30.38 -0.64 -11.48
CA PHE A 510 31.48 0.23 -11.06
C PHE A 510 31.10 1.70 -11.19
N LYS A 511 30.54 2.07 -12.35
CA LYS A 511 30.19 3.47 -12.64
C LYS A 511 29.15 4.02 -11.66
N MET A 512 28.22 3.20 -11.22
CA MET A 512 27.26 3.61 -10.18
C MET A 512 27.97 3.90 -8.85
N LEU A 513 28.89 3.05 -8.42
CA LEU A 513 29.68 3.31 -7.20
C LEU A 513 30.53 4.58 -7.36
N GLU A 514 31.17 4.77 -8.51
CA GLU A 514 31.93 5.99 -8.80
C GLU A 514 31.05 7.25 -8.70
N ASP A 515 29.84 7.23 -9.27
CA ASP A 515 28.89 8.33 -9.20
C ASP A 515 28.41 8.59 -7.76
N MET A 516 28.14 7.55 -6.99
CA MET A 516 27.79 7.67 -5.58
C MET A 516 28.94 8.27 -4.76
N LEU A 517 30.17 7.85 -4.99
CA LEU A 517 31.36 8.40 -4.33
C LEU A 517 31.63 9.85 -4.73
N ASN A 518 31.39 10.20 -6.00
CA ASN A 518 31.45 11.59 -6.46
C ASN A 518 30.38 12.44 -5.77
N THR A 519 29.14 11.92 -5.66
CA THR A 519 28.03 12.57 -4.96
C THR A 519 28.38 12.78 -3.48
N TYR A 520 28.90 11.77 -2.83
CA TYR A 520 29.33 11.83 -1.43
C TYR A 520 30.44 12.85 -1.22
N HIS A 521 31.49 12.82 -2.05
CA HIS A 521 32.69 13.61 -1.87
C HIS A 521 32.56 15.04 -2.38
N ARG A 522 31.91 15.26 -3.53
CA ARG A 522 31.83 16.56 -4.19
C ARG A 522 30.50 17.27 -3.97
N GLY A 523 29.37 16.55 -4.08
CA GLY A 523 28.04 17.15 -3.98
C GLY A 523 27.69 18.10 -5.11
N ALA A 524 26.71 18.97 -4.89
CA ALA A 524 26.28 20.00 -5.83
C ALA A 524 27.41 21.03 -6.10
N PRO A 525 27.45 21.67 -7.30
CA PRO A 525 26.46 21.61 -8.37
C PRO A 525 26.60 20.42 -9.32
N ASP A 526 27.81 19.82 -9.41
CA ASP A 526 28.11 18.83 -10.46
C ASP A 526 27.53 17.44 -10.17
N ASN A 527 27.38 17.11 -8.88
CA ASN A 527 26.88 15.82 -8.41
C ASN A 527 25.77 16.04 -7.36
N PRO A 528 24.56 16.47 -7.78
CA PRO A 528 23.48 16.77 -6.84
C PRO A 528 23.06 15.51 -6.08
N ARG A 529 22.76 15.69 -4.81
CA ARG A 529 22.35 14.67 -3.86
C ARG A 529 20.84 14.53 -3.82
N LEU A 530 20.35 13.42 -3.35
CA LEU A 530 18.91 13.26 -3.08
C LEU A 530 18.41 14.29 -2.06
N THR A 531 19.26 14.68 -1.10
CA THR A 531 18.96 15.76 -0.15
C THR A 531 18.92 17.17 -0.76
N ASP A 532 19.41 17.35 -1.99
CA ASP A 532 19.26 18.61 -2.73
C ASP A 532 17.91 18.70 -3.47
N VAL A 533 17.11 17.62 -3.47
CA VAL A 533 15.75 17.58 -4.05
C VAL A 533 14.76 18.16 -3.02
N PRO A 534 14.12 19.33 -3.29
CA PRO A 534 13.27 19.98 -2.31
C PRO A 534 12.07 19.13 -1.89
N GLU A 535 11.47 18.39 -2.83
CA GLU A 535 10.33 17.54 -2.56
C GLU A 535 10.69 16.35 -1.66
N PHE A 536 11.90 15.80 -1.80
CA PHE A 536 12.40 14.77 -0.91
C PHE A 536 12.42 15.25 0.54
N ASN A 537 13.05 16.39 0.79
CA ASN A 537 13.13 16.98 2.12
C ASN A 537 11.74 17.33 2.68
N ALA A 538 10.86 17.91 1.85
CA ALA A 538 9.50 18.26 2.27
C ALA A 538 8.71 17.01 2.70
N LEU A 539 8.77 15.93 1.93
CA LEU A 539 8.07 14.68 2.23
C LEU A 539 8.64 13.97 3.46
N VAL A 540 9.97 13.92 3.62
CA VAL A 540 10.62 13.36 4.81
C VAL A 540 10.21 14.14 6.06
N ASN A 541 10.24 15.49 6.00
CA ASN A 541 9.90 16.35 7.14
C ASN A 541 8.41 16.30 7.52
N SER A 542 7.52 15.94 6.59
CA SER A 542 6.08 15.77 6.86
C SER A 542 5.69 14.36 7.29
N SER A 543 6.64 13.45 7.45
CA SER A 543 6.42 12.05 7.79
C SER A 543 6.84 11.73 9.23
N LEU A 544 7.03 10.45 9.58
CA LEU A 544 7.44 10.00 10.91
C LEU A 544 8.82 10.55 11.32
N ASP A 545 9.05 10.71 12.62
CA ASP A 545 10.35 11.12 13.17
C ASP A 545 11.39 9.99 13.11
N SER A 546 10.94 8.74 13.11
CA SER A 546 11.80 7.58 12.98
C SER A 546 11.11 6.45 12.22
N ALA A 547 11.89 5.59 11.54
CA ALA A 547 11.38 4.45 10.79
C ALA A 547 12.33 3.25 10.85
N ASN A 548 11.77 2.05 10.91
CA ASN A 548 12.51 0.79 10.70
C ASN A 548 12.65 0.47 9.21
N PHE A 549 11.68 0.91 8.40
CA PHE A 549 11.74 0.85 6.95
C PHE A 549 11.42 2.22 6.37
N PHE A 550 12.29 2.66 5.50
CA PHE A 550 12.14 3.91 4.77
C PHE A 550 12.25 3.59 3.27
N THR A 551 11.36 4.13 2.47
CA THR A 551 11.43 3.96 1.02
C THR A 551 11.03 5.27 0.33
N TRP A 552 11.90 5.73 -0.54
CA TRP A 552 11.64 6.79 -1.50
C TRP A 552 11.64 6.21 -2.91
N VAL A 553 10.63 6.56 -3.69
CA VAL A 553 10.50 6.12 -5.08
C VAL A 553 10.23 7.33 -5.96
N ASN A 554 10.97 7.41 -7.07
CA ASN A 554 10.60 8.23 -8.22
C ASN A 554 9.95 7.29 -9.26
N PRO A 555 8.61 7.24 -9.36
CA PRO A 555 7.94 6.27 -10.23
C PRO A 555 8.27 6.47 -11.71
N ARG A 556 8.48 7.70 -12.17
CA ARG A 556 8.85 8.01 -13.56
C ARG A 556 10.23 7.48 -13.90
N SER A 557 11.19 7.67 -13.00
CA SER A 557 12.54 7.13 -13.14
C SER A 557 12.54 5.61 -13.03
N LEU A 558 11.78 5.06 -12.09
CA LEU A 558 11.62 3.60 -11.92
C LEU A 558 10.90 2.95 -13.11
N ALA A 559 10.00 3.66 -13.77
CA ALA A 559 9.34 3.19 -14.99
C ALA A 559 10.33 2.84 -16.11
N VAL A 560 11.39 3.63 -16.25
CA VAL A 560 12.49 3.34 -17.18
C VAL A 560 13.12 1.99 -16.83
N VAL A 561 13.46 1.79 -15.56
CA VAL A 561 14.02 0.52 -15.06
C VAL A 561 13.07 -0.66 -15.31
N ARG A 562 11.78 -0.49 -15.02
CA ARG A 562 10.77 -1.54 -15.22
C ARG A 562 10.61 -1.92 -16.69
N ARG A 563 10.67 -0.93 -17.63
CA ARG A 563 10.60 -1.21 -19.07
C ARG A 563 11.79 -2.03 -19.57
N LEU A 564 12.99 -1.83 -18.98
CA LEU A 564 14.16 -2.65 -19.32
C LEU A 564 13.95 -4.15 -19.06
N PHE A 565 13.19 -4.47 -18.02
CA PHE A 565 12.89 -5.86 -17.64
C PHE A 565 11.53 -6.34 -18.10
N ALA A 566 10.77 -5.53 -18.86
CA ALA A 566 9.39 -5.81 -19.19
C ALA A 566 9.22 -7.16 -19.91
N GLN A 567 10.06 -7.46 -20.89
CA GLN A 567 10.01 -8.72 -21.61
C GLN A 567 10.28 -9.91 -20.68
N LYS A 568 11.37 -9.84 -19.88
CA LYS A 568 11.73 -10.90 -18.94
C LYS A 568 10.64 -11.11 -17.89
N SER A 569 10.11 -10.04 -17.33
CA SER A 569 9.01 -10.11 -16.36
C SER A 569 7.73 -10.69 -16.97
N ALA A 570 7.42 -10.37 -18.22
CA ALA A 570 6.29 -10.96 -18.93
C ALA A 570 6.50 -12.46 -19.18
N GLU A 571 7.71 -12.85 -19.61
CA GLU A 571 8.08 -14.25 -19.78
C GLU A 571 7.97 -15.02 -18.45
N GLU A 572 8.53 -14.52 -17.37
CA GLU A 572 8.43 -15.13 -16.04
C GLU A 572 6.99 -15.23 -15.56
N THR A 573 6.17 -14.19 -15.81
CA THR A 573 4.76 -14.20 -15.43
C THR A 573 3.94 -15.24 -16.19
N VAL A 574 4.24 -15.45 -17.46
CA VAL A 574 3.51 -16.39 -18.32
C VAL A 574 4.04 -17.81 -18.13
N LEU A 575 5.35 -17.98 -18.27
CA LEU A 575 5.98 -19.32 -18.29
C LEU A 575 6.21 -19.86 -16.88
N GLY A 576 6.48 -19.00 -15.90
CA GLY A 576 6.66 -19.40 -14.50
C GLY A 576 5.41 -19.92 -13.80
N ARG A 577 4.21 -19.63 -14.34
CA ARG A 577 2.94 -20.18 -13.85
C ARG A 577 2.66 -21.59 -14.35
N ILE A 578 3.45 -22.08 -15.28
CA ILE A 578 3.25 -23.37 -15.92
C ILE A 578 4.10 -24.42 -15.21
N ASP A 579 3.46 -25.39 -14.63
CA ASP A 579 4.15 -26.59 -14.17
C ASP A 579 4.48 -27.48 -15.39
N TRP A 580 5.68 -27.26 -15.94
CA TRP A 580 6.16 -27.99 -17.11
C TRP A 580 6.23 -29.53 -16.89
N LYS A 581 6.38 -29.96 -15.64
CA LYS A 581 6.34 -31.38 -15.33
C LYS A 581 4.93 -31.94 -15.49
N VAL A 582 3.94 -31.22 -15.03
CA VAL A 582 2.52 -31.58 -15.17
C VAL A 582 2.08 -31.52 -16.63
N GLU A 583 2.46 -30.46 -17.35
CA GLU A 583 2.11 -30.35 -18.78
C GLU A 583 2.81 -31.41 -19.63
N ARG A 584 4.10 -31.71 -19.36
CA ARG A 584 4.80 -32.80 -19.99
C ARG A 584 4.07 -34.12 -19.72
N ALA A 585 3.73 -34.42 -18.45
CA ALA A 585 3.00 -35.59 -18.06
C ALA A 585 1.67 -35.74 -18.80
N ARG A 586 0.93 -34.63 -18.94
CA ARG A 586 -0.35 -34.60 -19.65
C ARG A 586 -0.20 -34.90 -21.16
N ILE A 587 0.84 -34.34 -21.77
CA ILE A 587 1.17 -34.59 -23.20
C ILE A 587 1.60 -36.05 -23.36
N GLU A 588 2.48 -36.59 -22.51
CA GLU A 588 2.90 -37.99 -22.49
C GLU A 588 1.71 -38.94 -22.40
N ASP A 589 0.82 -38.74 -21.42
CA ASP A 589 -0.37 -39.59 -21.24
C ASP A 589 -1.28 -39.60 -22.47
N ARG A 590 -1.42 -38.45 -23.15
CA ARG A 590 -2.18 -38.37 -24.39
C ARG A 590 -1.50 -39.15 -25.52
N ILE A 591 -0.20 -38.91 -25.74
CA ILE A 591 0.56 -39.59 -26.80
C ILE A 591 0.65 -41.10 -26.55
N ILE A 592 0.82 -41.51 -25.29
CA ILE A 592 0.80 -42.95 -24.92
C ILE A 592 -0.54 -43.56 -25.34
N LYS A 593 -1.65 -42.91 -25.03
CA LYS A 593 -2.98 -43.39 -25.38
C LYS A 593 -3.18 -43.51 -26.90
N GLU A 594 -2.59 -42.58 -27.67
CA GLU A 594 -2.75 -42.50 -29.13
C GLU A 594 -1.78 -43.43 -29.87
N LYS A 595 -0.52 -43.49 -29.46
CA LYS A 595 0.55 -44.15 -30.20
C LYS A 595 0.97 -45.50 -29.59
N PHE A 596 0.74 -45.71 -28.30
CA PHE A 596 1.13 -46.90 -27.54
C PHE A 596 -0.06 -47.51 -26.80
N PRO A 597 -1.15 -47.89 -27.49
CA PRO A 597 -2.38 -48.37 -26.86
C PRO A 597 -2.15 -49.57 -25.96
N GLY A 598 -2.68 -49.51 -24.76
CA GLY A 598 -2.55 -50.57 -23.74
C GLY A 598 -1.35 -50.44 -22.80
N ARG A 599 -0.44 -49.49 -23.01
CA ARG A 599 0.65 -49.19 -22.07
C ARG A 599 0.27 -48.03 -21.13
N LYS A 600 0.84 -48.08 -19.92
CA LYS A 600 0.73 -46.99 -18.94
C LYS A 600 2.11 -46.33 -18.77
N ARG A 601 2.13 -45.06 -18.39
CA ARG A 601 3.34 -44.26 -18.20
C ARG A 601 4.40 -44.94 -17.31
N GLY A 602 4.00 -45.61 -16.23
CA GLY A 602 4.91 -46.34 -15.33
C GLY A 602 5.41 -47.70 -15.85
N GLU A 603 4.95 -48.14 -17.02
CA GLU A 603 5.26 -49.42 -17.63
C GLU A 603 6.11 -49.25 -18.91
N ILE A 604 6.60 -48.06 -19.19
CA ILE A 604 7.37 -47.72 -20.38
C ILE A 604 8.85 -48.00 -20.10
N ASP A 605 9.45 -48.86 -20.95
CA ASP A 605 10.88 -49.13 -20.93
C ASP A 605 11.70 -47.97 -21.54
N GLU A 606 13.01 -47.92 -21.28
CA GLU A 606 13.90 -46.83 -21.68
C GLU A 606 13.95 -46.63 -23.21
N GLY A 607 13.79 -47.70 -24.00
CA GLY A 607 13.74 -47.61 -25.48
C GLY A 607 12.47 -46.95 -25.96
N THR A 608 11.32 -47.36 -25.42
CA THR A 608 10.01 -46.74 -25.70
C THR A 608 9.93 -45.33 -25.19
N GLN A 609 10.62 -44.99 -24.08
CA GLN A 609 10.68 -43.60 -23.58
C GLN A 609 11.37 -42.68 -24.59
N LYS A 610 12.48 -43.10 -25.18
CA LYS A 610 13.17 -42.34 -26.24
C LYS A 610 12.28 -42.09 -27.46
N GLU A 611 11.49 -43.09 -27.83
CA GLU A 611 10.55 -42.99 -28.92
C GLU A 611 9.37 -42.06 -28.56
N LEU A 612 8.89 -42.12 -27.33
CA LEU A 612 7.87 -41.22 -26.79
C LEU A 612 8.35 -39.76 -26.79
N ASP A 613 9.59 -39.50 -26.36
CA ASP A 613 10.18 -38.16 -26.31
C ASP A 613 10.26 -37.53 -27.70
N LEU A 614 10.45 -38.28 -28.78
CA LEU A 614 10.42 -37.80 -30.16
C LEU A 614 9.05 -37.18 -30.55
N PHE A 615 7.98 -37.58 -29.90
CA PHE A 615 6.64 -37.01 -30.10
C PHE A 615 6.31 -35.94 -29.07
N VAL A 616 6.75 -36.11 -27.81
CA VAL A 616 6.45 -35.20 -26.71
C VAL A 616 7.18 -33.86 -26.82
N ASP A 617 8.49 -33.90 -27.10
CA ASP A 617 9.32 -32.71 -27.14
C ASP A 617 8.84 -31.68 -28.22
N PRO A 618 8.48 -32.05 -29.46
CA PRO A 618 7.92 -31.13 -30.43
C PRO A 618 6.59 -30.51 -30.00
N GLU A 619 5.77 -31.20 -29.21
CA GLU A 619 4.52 -30.66 -28.72
C GLU A 619 4.74 -29.68 -27.56
N ILE A 620 5.71 -29.96 -26.68
CA ILE A 620 6.14 -29.01 -25.65
C ILE A 620 6.69 -27.74 -26.30
N ASP A 621 7.56 -27.89 -27.32
CA ASP A 621 8.10 -26.76 -28.08
C ASP A 621 6.99 -25.95 -28.77
N THR A 622 5.97 -26.63 -29.30
CA THR A 622 4.83 -25.98 -29.92
C THR A 622 3.99 -25.24 -28.89
N LEU A 623 3.79 -25.78 -27.71
CA LEU A 623 3.10 -25.16 -26.58
C LEU A 623 3.89 -23.91 -26.13
N ASP A 624 5.20 -24.03 -25.91
CA ASP A 624 6.05 -22.90 -25.51
C ASP A 624 6.00 -21.77 -26.56
N LYS A 625 6.17 -22.10 -27.82
CA LYS A 625 6.07 -21.11 -28.92
C LYS A 625 4.72 -20.41 -28.97
N ARG A 626 3.63 -21.15 -28.78
CA ARG A 626 2.28 -20.58 -28.75
C ARG A 626 2.10 -19.64 -27.57
N LEU A 627 2.53 -20.04 -26.37
CA LEU A 627 2.46 -19.22 -25.17
C LEU A 627 3.26 -17.93 -25.32
N ARG A 628 4.47 -18.03 -25.90
CA ARG A 628 5.31 -16.86 -26.19
C ARG A 628 4.65 -15.93 -27.20
N ALA A 629 4.03 -16.47 -28.24
CA ALA A 629 3.40 -15.67 -29.29
C ALA A 629 2.09 -14.99 -28.86
N GLU A 630 1.27 -15.66 -28.02
CA GLU A 630 -0.06 -15.22 -27.67
C GLU A 630 -0.13 -14.49 -26.32
N GLN A 631 0.55 -15.01 -25.30
CA GLN A 631 0.39 -14.53 -23.92
C GLN A 631 1.44 -13.53 -23.49
N ILE A 632 2.69 -13.63 -23.96
CA ILE A 632 3.72 -12.65 -23.59
C ILE A 632 3.38 -11.23 -24.07
N PRO A 633 2.92 -11.00 -25.32
CA PRO A 633 2.51 -9.66 -25.73
C PRO A 633 1.37 -9.08 -24.89
N ALA A 634 0.41 -9.90 -24.47
CA ALA A 634 -0.67 -9.48 -23.60
C ALA A 634 -0.16 -9.13 -22.17
N ALA A 635 0.77 -9.94 -21.63
CA ALA A 635 1.41 -9.66 -20.33
C ALA A 635 2.28 -8.39 -20.39
N MET A 636 2.99 -8.16 -21.49
CA MET A 636 3.74 -6.92 -21.71
C MET A 636 2.82 -5.69 -21.79
N ALA A 637 1.70 -5.78 -22.50
CA ALA A 637 0.73 -4.70 -22.57
C ALA A 637 0.12 -4.38 -21.20
N GLU A 638 -0.15 -5.41 -20.39
CA GLU A 638 -0.61 -5.24 -19.00
C GLU A 638 0.45 -4.55 -18.13
N LEU A 639 1.71 -5.00 -18.23
CA LEU A 639 2.82 -4.40 -17.49
C LEU A 639 3.03 -2.93 -17.89
N GLU A 640 3.01 -2.62 -19.20
CA GLU A 640 3.15 -1.24 -19.66
C GLU A 640 2.01 -0.35 -19.14
N ARG A 641 0.78 -0.86 -19.10
CA ARG A 641 -0.35 -0.16 -18.50
C ARG A 641 -0.12 0.14 -17.02
N GLN A 642 0.39 -0.83 -16.25
CA GLN A 642 0.71 -0.63 -14.84
C GLN A 642 1.85 0.38 -14.65
N ILE A 643 2.83 0.38 -15.56
CA ILE A 643 3.90 1.38 -15.56
C ILE A 643 3.32 2.78 -15.79
N GLN A 644 2.45 2.95 -16.78
CA GLN A 644 1.78 4.22 -17.07
C GLN A 644 0.98 4.73 -15.86
N TYR A 645 0.28 3.86 -15.13
CA TYR A 645 -0.39 4.26 -13.89
C TYR A 645 0.60 4.80 -12.85
N SER A 646 1.74 4.16 -12.70
CA SER A 646 2.75 4.61 -11.75
C SER A 646 3.38 5.97 -12.12
N GLU A 647 3.50 6.28 -13.41
CA GLU A 647 4.08 7.54 -13.91
C GLU A 647 3.25 8.79 -13.62
N THR A 648 1.95 8.64 -13.25
CA THR A 648 1.11 9.76 -12.79
C THR A 648 1.57 10.31 -11.46
N VAL A 649 2.24 9.52 -10.66
CA VAL A 649 2.79 9.93 -9.38
C VAL A 649 4.21 10.45 -9.59
N LYS A 650 4.52 11.62 -9.04
CA LYS A 650 5.85 12.21 -9.13
C LYS A 650 6.83 11.52 -8.20
N TYR A 651 6.46 11.41 -6.93
CA TYR A 651 7.26 10.79 -5.88
C TYR A 651 6.38 10.03 -4.90
N VAL A 652 6.90 8.96 -4.34
CA VAL A 652 6.30 8.23 -3.22
C VAL A 652 7.33 8.09 -2.12
N LEU A 653 6.94 8.43 -0.91
CA LEU A 653 7.70 8.18 0.30
C LEU A 653 6.87 7.30 1.23
N THR A 654 7.48 6.25 1.76
CA THR A 654 6.89 5.38 2.76
C THR A 654 7.84 5.25 3.94
N MET A 655 7.33 5.48 5.13
CA MET A 655 8.03 5.23 6.38
C MET A 655 7.21 4.27 7.22
N VAL A 656 7.86 3.23 7.74
CA VAL A 656 7.23 2.24 8.61
C VAL A 656 8.03 2.15 9.90
N SER A 657 7.38 2.45 11.00
CA SER A 657 7.91 2.25 12.35
C SER A 657 7.30 0.98 12.95
N LEU A 658 8.14 0.11 13.49
CA LEU A 658 7.75 -1.15 14.10
C LEU A 658 7.79 -1.05 15.62
N ASP A 659 6.73 -1.52 16.25
CA ASP A 659 6.65 -1.76 17.69
C ASP A 659 5.95 -3.11 17.92
N PRO A 660 6.30 -3.88 18.94
CA PRO A 660 5.64 -5.18 19.22
C PRO A 660 4.11 -5.11 19.42
N LYS A 661 3.57 -3.93 19.64
CA LYS A 661 2.12 -3.71 19.82
C LYS A 661 1.46 -3.09 18.58
N ALA A 662 2.24 -2.41 17.75
CA ALA A 662 1.69 -1.69 16.60
C ALA A 662 2.72 -1.49 15.47
N ILE A 663 2.23 -1.38 14.27
CA ILE A 663 2.99 -0.89 13.11
C ILE A 663 2.42 0.47 12.74
N VAL A 664 3.28 1.48 12.63
CA VAL A 664 2.89 2.82 12.17
C VAL A 664 3.43 3.02 10.77
N LEU A 665 2.54 3.35 9.85
CA LEU A 665 2.83 3.62 8.45
C LEU A 665 2.57 5.08 8.15
N SER A 666 3.55 5.76 7.58
CA SER A 666 3.37 7.06 6.94
C SER A 666 3.63 6.92 5.45
N LEU A 667 2.65 7.26 4.64
CA LEU A 667 2.71 7.25 3.17
C LEU A 667 2.49 8.66 2.65
N ARG A 668 3.36 9.11 1.76
CA ARG A 668 3.23 10.37 1.04
C ARG A 668 3.43 10.10 -0.45
N ALA A 669 2.42 10.34 -1.25
CA ALA A 669 2.50 10.23 -2.70
C ALA A 669 2.16 11.59 -3.35
N LEU A 670 3.14 12.21 -3.98
CA LEU A 670 2.98 13.49 -4.65
C LEU A 670 2.46 13.29 -6.07
N ILE A 671 1.30 13.85 -6.37
CA ILE A 671 0.70 13.82 -7.71
C ILE A 671 0.81 15.22 -8.29
N PRO A 672 1.49 15.41 -9.43
CA PRO A 672 1.61 16.73 -10.05
C PRO A 672 0.23 17.19 -10.56
N LEU A 673 -0.18 18.37 -10.14
CA LEU A 673 -1.50 18.94 -10.44
C LEU A 673 -1.51 19.77 -11.73
N ASP A 674 -0.35 20.06 -12.31
CA ASP A 674 -0.14 21.04 -13.37
C ASP A 674 0.54 20.46 -14.63
N GLN A 675 0.09 19.31 -15.12
CA GLN A 675 0.51 18.83 -16.45
C GLN A 675 -0.67 18.46 -17.32
#